data_a9bfe391177c8a74f10f828fd5f5f7ff
#
_entry.id   a9bfe391177c8a74f10f828fd5f5f7ff
#
_cell.length_a   1.000
_cell.length_b   1.000
_cell.length_c   1.000
_cell.angle_alpha   90.00
_cell.angle_beta   90.00
_cell.angle_gamma   90.00
#
_symmetry.space_group_name_H-M   'P 1'
#
loop_
_entity.id
_entity.type
_entity.pdbx_description
1 polymer ?
#
loop_
_entity_poly.entity_id
_entity_poly.type
_entity_poly.pdbx_seq_one_letter_code
_entity_poly.pdbx_strand_id
1 'polypeptide(L)'
;MASAPVPAAAVGPFMAAGPKDLVTTGLSAAHVWATVGQGIVNEVYWPTAGEPQIRDLGFIVAGDSWWHEVKQVASYRVQIADPAVPLASIIHSGPADHPYQLTLEVIPDSEHDVVLVMYTLTGADARVYALLASHLQQHPAVDAYKDYSGGVDNIAWVDGRSLFAQGAGRSLCLSADPAFSKASVGYFGSSDLWQDFSQHNAMSWNFTNAGPGFVVLGAELAAASGTIALAFAGDPATAAGLTGQSLAAGIGAARAAVTSAWQAWSASGQLPPPTAGDPASLGDALRQSATVLRVHQDHAYPGATVAGLSTPWGDTSNNPGGYHLVWPRDAVECGFALALSGHSGDAQQLLDYLVGQQQLPDGHWQQNFYPDGTPYWTGIQLDETALPVMLAAKLDDLGHPPSGATKAMIARAVGYLVRNGPLSPQDRWEEDPGGSPFTLGVIIAALVAGAKYLDAASANYALALADNWNERLEEWTYVADSWLDTVFGLEGHYVRVGPDPQTGAARIANQPNQNFAIPSSGVLGLEFAYLARLGLRSPTIKAMSDTAQLADIMLGRNVGTGVAYYRYNYDGYGEDYQGANWTGTGTGRLWPLLSGERGHLAVLAGQDGLTQLTAMLKMRTPSGLLPEQVWDQPPLTPHNGIPSLPLNTGQRTLSATPLAWAHSELIKLAWTRATQTPAEQLTEVTRRYSGQPPSPSTSYWRITVPFSALPAGRDLVIEDTQPFTLHYGFGEPGNWTGVSDADSDPLPFDMHGVTLAAATLAGQDRLNFIRRYGTTWDPNHNQTIGLQQAPPRQLRQHSSQGGW
;
A
#
# COMPACT_ATOMS: atom_id res chain seq x y z
N MET A 1 -47.81 -8.82 -8.86
CA MET A 1 -46.41 -8.41 -9.04
C MET A 1 -45.66 -9.64 -9.56
N ALA A 2 -44.91 -9.50 -10.65
CA ALA A 2 -44.17 -10.63 -11.26
C ALA A 2 -42.81 -10.77 -10.58
N SER A 3 -42.59 -11.90 -9.94
CA SER A 3 -41.26 -12.19 -9.38
C SER A 3 -40.35 -12.79 -10.45
N ALA A 4 -39.07 -12.42 -10.41
CA ALA A 4 -38.05 -13.01 -11.26
C ALA A 4 -37.90 -14.50 -10.96
N PRO A 5 -37.71 -15.37 -11.96
CA PRO A 5 -37.49 -16.79 -11.74
C PRO A 5 -36.15 -17.02 -11.02
N VAL A 6 -36.18 -17.81 -9.94
CA VAL A 6 -35.02 -18.17 -9.15
C VAL A 6 -34.10 -19.07 -9.99
N PRO A 7 -32.79 -18.79 -10.13
CA PRO A 7 -31.90 -19.66 -10.91
C PRO A 7 -31.70 -21.01 -10.22
N ALA A 8 -31.48 -22.05 -11.01
CA ALA A 8 -31.22 -23.41 -10.50
C ALA A 8 -29.89 -23.50 -9.71
N ALA A 9 -28.92 -22.63 -10.04
CA ALA A 9 -27.67 -22.42 -9.32
C ALA A 9 -27.39 -20.92 -9.25
N ALA A 10 -27.00 -20.43 -8.06
CA ALA A 10 -26.56 -19.05 -7.94
C ALA A 10 -25.19 -18.90 -8.59
N VAL A 11 -25.09 -17.95 -9.53
CA VAL A 11 -23.80 -17.50 -10.07
C VAL A 11 -23.58 -16.10 -9.54
N GLY A 12 -22.53 -15.93 -8.72
CA GLY A 12 -22.16 -14.63 -8.18
C GLY A 12 -21.50 -13.76 -9.24
N PRO A 13 -21.84 -12.46 -9.27
CA PRO A 13 -21.06 -11.52 -10.06
C PRO A 13 -19.72 -11.31 -9.38
N PHE A 14 -18.64 -11.65 -10.07
CA PHE A 14 -17.31 -11.27 -9.63
C PHE A 14 -17.14 -9.76 -9.69
N MET A 15 -16.34 -9.21 -8.75
CA MET A 15 -15.95 -7.80 -8.80
C MET A 15 -15.24 -7.48 -10.12
N ALA A 16 -15.35 -6.24 -10.56
CA ALA A 16 -14.67 -5.79 -11.77
C ALA A 16 -13.15 -5.88 -11.60
N ALA A 17 -12.41 -6.06 -12.70
CA ALA A 17 -10.95 -6.09 -12.67
C ALA A 17 -10.36 -4.83 -12.04
N GLY A 18 -9.23 -4.98 -11.35
CA GLY A 18 -8.61 -3.96 -10.52
C GLY A 18 -8.33 -2.58 -11.13
N PRO A 19 -7.89 -2.46 -12.40
CA PRO A 19 -7.46 -1.16 -12.92
C PRO A 19 -8.61 -0.19 -13.09
N LYS A 20 -8.44 1.00 -12.49
CA LYS A 20 -9.39 2.11 -12.60
C LYS A 20 -8.87 3.20 -13.54
N ASP A 21 -9.81 3.96 -14.08
CA ASP A 21 -9.56 5.16 -14.87
C ASP A 21 -9.84 6.44 -14.07
N LEU A 22 -10.68 6.32 -13.02
CA LEU A 22 -11.01 7.39 -12.11
C LEU A 22 -11.33 6.81 -10.72
N VAL A 23 -10.90 7.49 -9.68
CA VAL A 23 -11.37 7.34 -8.30
C VAL A 23 -11.82 8.71 -7.82
N THR A 24 -12.99 8.81 -7.18
CA THR A 24 -13.59 10.08 -6.83
C THR A 24 -14.40 10.03 -5.54
N THR A 25 -14.43 11.15 -4.81
CA THR A 25 -15.29 11.38 -3.65
C THR A 25 -15.52 12.89 -3.48
N GLY A 26 -16.50 13.28 -2.71
CA GLY A 26 -16.65 14.67 -2.21
C GLY A 26 -15.67 14.97 -1.08
N LEU A 27 -15.60 16.22 -0.63
CA LEU A 27 -14.80 16.62 0.54
C LEU A 27 -15.66 17.21 1.68
N SER A 28 -16.94 16.87 1.75
CA SER A 28 -17.88 17.36 2.74
C SER A 28 -18.47 16.21 3.58
N ALA A 29 -19.77 16.20 3.83
CA ALA A 29 -20.41 15.29 4.78
C ALA A 29 -20.68 13.88 4.25
N ALA A 30 -20.60 13.66 2.94
CA ALA A 30 -20.92 12.38 2.32
C ALA A 30 -19.80 11.32 2.57
N HIS A 31 -20.23 10.07 2.78
CA HIS A 31 -19.36 8.91 2.99
C HIS A 31 -19.41 7.96 1.79
N VAL A 32 -19.29 8.49 0.57
CA VAL A 32 -19.38 7.73 -0.67
C VAL A 32 -18.16 7.96 -1.55
N TRP A 33 -17.59 6.86 -2.08
CA TRP A 33 -16.50 6.86 -3.07
C TRP A 33 -16.97 6.12 -4.29
N ALA A 34 -16.71 6.66 -5.47
CA ALA A 34 -17.00 5.99 -6.72
C ALA A 34 -15.73 5.73 -7.51
N THR A 35 -15.70 4.61 -8.21
CA THR A 35 -14.61 4.24 -9.10
C THR A 35 -15.13 4.06 -10.52
N VAL A 36 -14.30 4.32 -11.51
CA VAL A 36 -14.58 4.09 -12.92
C VAL A 36 -13.48 3.21 -13.49
N GLY A 37 -13.87 2.16 -14.15
CA GLY A 37 -12.98 1.29 -14.93
C GLY A 37 -13.73 0.69 -16.10
N GLN A 38 -13.03 0.38 -17.18
CA GLN A 38 -13.68 -0.13 -18.41
C GLN A 38 -14.77 0.82 -18.96
N GLY A 39 -14.66 2.11 -18.63
CA GLY A 39 -15.58 3.14 -19.07
C GLY A 39 -16.92 3.20 -18.33
N ILE A 40 -17.15 2.42 -17.30
CA ILE A 40 -18.37 2.40 -16.51
C ILE A 40 -18.07 2.62 -15.03
N VAL A 41 -19.12 2.88 -14.21
CA VAL A 41 -18.96 2.89 -12.75
C VAL A 41 -18.71 1.47 -12.29
N ASN A 42 -17.60 1.26 -11.59
CA ASN A 42 -17.31 0.00 -10.93
C ASN A 42 -17.76 0.06 -9.46
N GLU A 43 -16.91 -0.40 -8.53
CA GLU A 43 -17.27 -0.38 -7.13
C GLU A 43 -17.61 1.04 -6.67
N VAL A 44 -18.68 1.17 -5.92
CA VAL A 44 -19.00 2.31 -5.09
C VAL A 44 -18.88 1.88 -3.63
N TYR A 45 -18.04 2.56 -2.88
CA TYR A 45 -17.76 2.24 -1.48
C TYR A 45 -18.64 3.09 -0.58
N TRP A 46 -19.22 2.48 0.46
CA TRP A 46 -20.08 3.10 1.46
C TRP A 46 -20.23 2.16 2.68
N PRO A 47 -20.31 2.61 3.93
CA PRO A 47 -20.11 3.97 4.42
C PRO A 47 -18.64 4.30 4.66
N THR A 48 -17.73 3.39 4.34
CA THR A 48 -16.28 3.56 4.45
C THR A 48 -15.61 3.24 3.12
N ALA A 49 -14.40 3.74 2.92
CA ALA A 49 -13.58 3.43 1.76
C ALA A 49 -13.16 1.94 1.69
N GLY A 50 -13.43 1.16 2.75
CA GLY A 50 -13.14 -0.27 2.83
C GLY A 50 -14.28 -1.17 2.35
N GLU A 51 -15.47 -0.64 2.01
CA GLU A 51 -16.67 -1.45 1.84
C GLU A 51 -17.38 -1.22 0.50
N PRO A 52 -17.04 -1.97 -0.55
CA PRO A 52 -17.72 -1.89 -1.84
C PRO A 52 -19.17 -2.44 -1.75
N GLN A 53 -20.13 -1.69 -2.30
CA GLN A 53 -21.58 -1.98 -2.21
C GLN A 53 -22.22 -2.35 -3.52
N ILE A 54 -21.54 -2.12 -4.64
CA ILE A 54 -21.94 -2.59 -5.95
C ILE A 54 -20.76 -3.21 -6.67
N ARG A 55 -21.01 -4.14 -7.57
CA ARG A 55 -20.03 -4.66 -8.50
C ARG A 55 -19.80 -3.66 -9.64
N ASP A 56 -20.87 -3.25 -10.32
CA ASP A 56 -20.83 -2.23 -11.36
C ASP A 56 -22.21 -1.61 -11.60
N LEU A 57 -22.20 -0.42 -12.21
CA LEU A 57 -23.33 0.21 -12.88
C LEU A 57 -22.91 0.41 -14.35
N GLY A 58 -23.32 -0.54 -15.18
CA GLY A 58 -23.07 -0.58 -16.61
C GLY A 58 -24.21 -0.02 -17.44
N PHE A 59 -23.99 0.03 -18.77
CA PHE A 59 -24.95 0.59 -19.71
C PHE A 59 -25.10 -0.29 -20.94
N ILE A 60 -26.36 -0.36 -21.45
CA ILE A 60 -26.68 -0.91 -22.75
C ILE A 60 -27.19 0.24 -23.63
N VAL A 61 -26.74 0.29 -24.89
CA VAL A 61 -27.31 1.14 -25.93
C VAL A 61 -27.98 0.23 -26.95
N ALA A 62 -29.25 0.49 -27.24
CA ALA A 62 -30.04 -0.36 -28.14
C ALA A 62 -30.91 0.45 -29.12
N GLY A 63 -30.86 0.07 -30.40
CA GLY A 63 -31.81 0.44 -31.42
C GLY A 63 -32.89 -0.63 -31.61
N ASP A 64 -33.70 -0.52 -32.68
CA ASP A 64 -34.84 -1.44 -32.90
C ASP A 64 -34.42 -2.89 -33.20
N SER A 65 -33.22 -3.12 -33.74
CA SER A 65 -32.75 -4.45 -34.16
C SER A 65 -31.35 -4.81 -33.68
N TRP A 66 -30.74 -4.01 -32.81
CA TRP A 66 -29.42 -4.21 -32.32
C TRP A 66 -29.28 -3.69 -30.87
N TRP A 67 -28.34 -4.24 -30.14
CA TRP A 67 -27.96 -3.73 -28.83
C TRP A 67 -26.46 -3.98 -28.54
N HIS A 68 -25.90 -3.13 -27.70
CA HIS A 68 -24.52 -3.22 -27.29
C HIS A 68 -24.40 -3.01 -25.78
N GLU A 69 -23.76 -3.91 -25.07
CA GLU A 69 -23.24 -3.59 -23.73
C GLU A 69 -22.00 -2.70 -23.91
N VAL A 70 -22.07 -1.49 -23.40
CA VAL A 70 -21.10 -0.42 -23.70
C VAL A 70 -19.67 -0.82 -23.33
N LYS A 71 -19.47 -1.49 -22.19
CA LYS A 71 -18.14 -1.93 -21.75
C LYS A 71 -17.51 -2.99 -22.66
N GLN A 72 -18.30 -3.75 -23.42
CA GLN A 72 -17.80 -4.84 -24.26
C GLN A 72 -17.51 -4.42 -25.69
N VAL A 73 -18.29 -3.49 -26.24
CA VAL A 73 -18.24 -3.19 -27.68
C VAL A 73 -17.85 -1.77 -28.02
N ALA A 74 -17.99 -0.81 -27.09
CA ALA A 74 -17.62 0.56 -27.35
C ALA A 74 -16.16 0.81 -26.99
N SER A 75 -15.44 1.54 -27.85
CA SER A 75 -14.21 2.16 -27.43
C SER A 75 -14.52 3.37 -26.54
N TYR A 76 -13.67 3.66 -25.58
CA TYR A 76 -13.88 4.82 -24.71
C TYR A 76 -12.58 5.58 -24.43
N ARG A 77 -12.74 6.81 -24.01
CA ARG A 77 -11.66 7.64 -23.45
C ARG A 77 -12.15 8.38 -22.21
N VAL A 78 -11.26 8.58 -21.26
CA VAL A 78 -11.50 9.36 -20.05
C VAL A 78 -10.80 10.72 -20.20
N GLN A 79 -11.53 11.79 -19.96
CA GLN A 79 -11.07 13.16 -20.12
C GLN A 79 -11.20 13.91 -18.78
N ILE A 80 -10.08 14.18 -18.15
CA ILE A 80 -10.00 15.00 -16.93
C ILE A 80 -9.79 16.44 -17.37
N ALA A 81 -10.68 17.33 -16.91
CA ALA A 81 -10.62 18.75 -17.24
C ALA A 81 -9.66 19.53 -16.33
N ASP A 82 -9.57 19.15 -15.06
CA ASP A 82 -8.72 19.77 -14.05
C ASP A 82 -8.02 18.66 -13.21
N PRO A 83 -6.69 18.54 -13.28
CA PRO A 83 -5.93 17.53 -12.53
C PRO A 83 -6.08 17.62 -11.01
N ALA A 84 -6.50 18.78 -10.48
CA ALA A 84 -6.77 18.98 -9.06
C ALA A 84 -8.14 18.47 -8.61
N VAL A 85 -9.01 18.09 -9.54
CA VAL A 85 -10.41 17.71 -9.29
C VAL A 85 -10.63 16.28 -9.78
N PRO A 86 -11.04 15.33 -8.93
CA PRO A 86 -11.24 13.95 -9.34
C PRO A 86 -12.56 13.74 -10.07
N LEU A 87 -12.80 14.50 -11.12
CA LEU A 87 -13.95 14.40 -12.01
C LEU A 87 -13.50 14.22 -13.44
N ALA A 88 -14.23 13.39 -14.19
CA ALA A 88 -13.91 13.13 -15.59
C ALA A 88 -15.17 12.92 -16.44
N SER A 89 -15.07 13.28 -17.72
CA SER A 89 -16.01 12.84 -18.76
C SER A 89 -15.50 11.52 -19.35
N ILE A 90 -16.37 10.51 -19.38
CA ILE A 90 -16.14 9.22 -19.99
C ILE A 90 -16.91 9.19 -21.30
N ILE A 91 -16.19 9.15 -22.42
CA ILE A 91 -16.77 9.32 -23.75
C ILE A 91 -16.63 8.00 -24.50
N HIS A 92 -17.74 7.29 -24.67
CA HIS A 92 -17.83 6.08 -25.45
C HIS A 92 -18.15 6.38 -26.90
N SER A 93 -17.56 5.60 -27.82
CA SER A 93 -17.89 5.60 -29.24
C SER A 93 -18.35 4.20 -29.63
N GLY A 94 -19.56 4.10 -30.16
CA GLY A 94 -20.10 2.85 -30.68
C GLY A 94 -19.31 2.35 -31.90
N PRO A 95 -19.48 1.06 -32.26
CA PRO A 95 -18.82 0.47 -33.41
C PRO A 95 -19.31 1.09 -34.74
N ALA A 96 -18.54 0.90 -35.81
CA ALA A 96 -18.77 1.58 -37.09
C ALA A 96 -20.11 1.25 -37.79
N ASP A 97 -20.64 0.08 -37.52
CA ASP A 97 -21.93 -0.38 -38.07
C ASP A 97 -23.14 0.23 -37.34
N HIS A 98 -22.97 0.63 -36.09
CA HIS A 98 -23.96 1.34 -35.25
C HIS A 98 -23.32 2.49 -34.50
N PRO A 99 -22.95 3.59 -35.20
CA PRO A 99 -22.22 4.69 -34.59
C PRO A 99 -23.11 5.49 -33.63
N TYR A 100 -22.60 5.65 -32.40
CA TYR A 100 -23.17 6.54 -31.39
C TYR A 100 -22.04 7.11 -30.52
N GLN A 101 -22.33 8.16 -29.78
CA GLN A 101 -21.52 8.63 -28.67
C GLN A 101 -22.36 8.64 -27.39
N LEU A 102 -21.93 7.89 -26.38
CA LEU A 102 -22.47 8.00 -25.02
C LEU A 102 -21.43 8.68 -24.14
N THR A 103 -21.79 9.81 -23.58
CA THR A 103 -20.95 10.55 -22.61
C THR A 103 -21.51 10.34 -21.21
N LEU A 104 -20.64 9.95 -20.27
CA LEU A 104 -20.96 9.81 -18.87
C LEU A 104 -20.11 10.78 -18.06
N GLU A 105 -20.64 11.29 -16.95
CA GLU A 105 -19.92 12.00 -15.91
C GLU A 105 -20.34 11.45 -14.55
N VAL A 106 -19.39 11.04 -13.72
CA VAL A 106 -19.64 10.46 -12.40
C VAL A 106 -19.26 11.49 -11.35
N ILE A 107 -20.23 11.90 -10.54
CA ILE A 107 -20.09 12.99 -9.57
C ILE A 107 -20.63 12.51 -8.23
N PRO A 108 -19.80 12.35 -7.18
CA PRO A 108 -20.31 12.15 -5.83
C PRO A 108 -21.02 13.42 -5.35
N ASP A 109 -22.16 13.28 -4.70
CA ASP A 109 -22.77 14.39 -3.98
C ASP A 109 -21.94 14.67 -2.71
N SER A 110 -21.59 15.93 -2.45
CA SER A 110 -20.77 16.29 -1.30
C SER A 110 -21.52 16.26 0.03
N GLU A 111 -22.84 16.35 0.00
CA GLU A 111 -23.70 16.49 1.20
C GLU A 111 -24.46 15.21 1.52
N HIS A 112 -24.65 14.34 0.54
CA HIS A 112 -25.45 13.13 0.66
C HIS A 112 -24.67 11.90 0.17
N ASP A 113 -24.94 10.75 0.74
CA ASP A 113 -24.38 9.47 0.33
C ASP A 113 -24.96 8.99 -1.01
N VAL A 114 -24.72 9.80 -2.06
CA VAL A 114 -25.25 9.64 -3.41
C VAL A 114 -24.15 9.80 -4.45
N VAL A 115 -24.15 8.91 -5.43
CA VAL A 115 -23.40 9.08 -6.67
C VAL A 115 -24.34 9.48 -7.79
N LEU A 116 -24.08 10.61 -8.42
CA LEU A 116 -24.81 11.10 -9.59
C LEU A 116 -24.05 10.69 -10.85
N VAL A 117 -24.77 10.16 -11.84
CA VAL A 117 -24.22 9.84 -13.15
C VAL A 117 -25.01 10.58 -14.22
N MET A 118 -24.40 11.62 -14.78
CA MET A 118 -24.94 12.27 -15.98
C MET A 118 -24.68 11.38 -17.19
N TYR A 119 -25.67 11.27 -18.07
CA TYR A 119 -25.52 10.59 -19.34
C TYR A 119 -26.05 11.43 -20.49
N THR A 120 -25.42 11.31 -21.66
CA THR A 120 -25.85 11.94 -22.91
C THR A 120 -25.54 11.02 -24.08
N LEU A 121 -26.55 10.57 -24.78
CA LEU A 121 -26.45 9.79 -26.03
C LEU A 121 -26.65 10.70 -27.23
N THR A 122 -25.76 10.61 -28.22
CA THR A 122 -25.88 11.31 -29.50
C THR A 122 -25.51 10.39 -30.66
N GLY A 123 -25.92 10.76 -31.88
CA GLY A 123 -25.47 10.11 -33.13
C GLY A 123 -26.26 8.86 -33.53
N ALA A 124 -27.22 8.40 -32.74
CA ALA A 124 -28.09 7.27 -33.09
C ALA A 124 -29.55 7.49 -32.64
N ASP A 125 -30.49 6.92 -33.36
CA ASP A 125 -31.86 6.71 -32.87
C ASP A 125 -31.87 5.44 -32.03
N ALA A 126 -31.49 5.57 -30.79
CA ALA A 126 -31.29 4.47 -29.84
C ALA A 126 -31.62 4.91 -28.42
N ARG A 127 -31.82 3.94 -27.56
CA ARG A 127 -32.12 4.14 -26.12
C ARG A 127 -30.98 3.69 -25.27
N VAL A 128 -30.86 4.28 -24.10
CA VAL A 128 -29.87 3.90 -23.06
C VAL A 128 -30.57 3.14 -21.95
N TYR A 129 -29.95 2.10 -21.46
CA TYR A 129 -30.41 1.30 -20.34
C TYR A 129 -29.31 1.25 -19.29
N ALA A 130 -29.69 1.37 -18.02
CA ALA A 130 -28.83 1.19 -16.88
C ALA A 130 -28.94 -0.23 -16.32
N LEU A 131 -27.83 -0.80 -15.89
CA LEU A 131 -27.70 -2.17 -15.40
C LEU A 131 -26.80 -2.15 -14.18
N LEU A 132 -27.36 -2.30 -12.96
CA LEU A 132 -26.64 -2.25 -11.69
C LEU A 132 -26.63 -3.62 -11.02
N ALA A 133 -25.45 -4.16 -10.80
CA ALA A 133 -25.24 -5.38 -10.00
C ALA A 133 -25.00 -5.00 -8.53
N SER A 134 -25.95 -5.31 -7.66
CA SER A 134 -25.89 -5.06 -6.23
C SER A 134 -24.87 -5.99 -5.55
N HIS A 135 -24.16 -5.48 -4.54
CA HIS A 135 -23.17 -6.20 -3.74
C HIS A 135 -23.21 -5.73 -2.29
N LEU A 136 -24.41 -5.47 -1.77
CA LEU A 136 -24.57 -4.95 -0.42
C LEU A 136 -24.06 -5.94 0.62
N GLN A 137 -23.04 -5.50 1.36
CA GLN A 137 -22.39 -6.29 2.42
C GLN A 137 -21.76 -5.39 3.47
N GLN A 138 -21.49 -5.94 4.64
CA GLN A 138 -20.50 -5.42 5.59
C GLN A 138 -19.17 -6.12 5.32
N HIS A 139 -18.05 -5.53 5.76
CA HIS A 139 -16.80 -6.26 5.68
C HIS A 139 -16.90 -7.56 6.49
N PRO A 140 -16.31 -8.67 6.05
CA PRO A 140 -16.33 -9.91 6.79
C PRO A 140 -15.62 -9.75 8.14
N ALA A 141 -16.06 -10.52 9.14
CA ALA A 141 -15.34 -10.61 10.40
C ALA A 141 -13.92 -11.14 10.19
N VAL A 142 -13.03 -10.86 11.15
CA VAL A 142 -11.67 -11.43 11.19
C VAL A 142 -11.71 -12.93 10.89
N ASP A 143 -10.86 -13.41 9.99
CA ASP A 143 -10.79 -14.79 9.50
C ASP A 143 -11.87 -15.24 8.48
N ALA A 144 -12.81 -14.41 8.10
CA ALA A 144 -13.70 -14.71 7.00
C ALA A 144 -13.01 -14.45 5.63
N TYR A 145 -11.92 -15.09 5.41
CA TYR A 145 -10.95 -14.97 4.31
C TYR A 145 -11.54 -15.17 2.91
N LYS A 146 -12.83 -15.44 2.77
CA LYS A 146 -13.38 -16.04 1.55
C LYS A 146 -14.70 -15.43 1.11
N ASP A 147 -15.20 -14.42 1.78
CA ASP A 147 -16.57 -13.99 1.51
C ASP A 147 -16.65 -12.63 0.82
N TYR A 148 -16.16 -12.60 -0.43
CA TYR A 148 -16.67 -11.66 -1.41
C TYR A 148 -17.94 -12.21 -2.10
N SER A 149 -18.61 -13.16 -1.50
CA SER A 149 -19.97 -13.54 -1.85
C SER A 149 -20.99 -12.46 -1.46
N GLY A 150 -20.50 -11.20 -1.25
CA GLY A 150 -21.34 -10.06 -1.01
C GLY A 150 -22.49 -10.01 -1.97
N GLY A 151 -23.70 -9.78 -1.42
CA GLY A 151 -24.91 -9.77 -2.19
C GLY A 151 -25.61 -11.12 -2.33
N VAL A 152 -25.10 -12.22 -1.77
CA VAL A 152 -25.74 -13.55 -1.85
C VAL A 152 -27.14 -13.59 -1.23
N ASP A 153 -27.45 -12.69 -0.31
CA ASP A 153 -28.73 -12.54 0.39
C ASP A 153 -29.49 -11.28 0.00
N ASN A 154 -29.00 -10.54 -0.99
CA ASN A 154 -29.64 -9.30 -1.40
C ASN A 154 -31.03 -9.57 -1.98
N ILE A 155 -31.97 -8.68 -1.68
CA ILE A 155 -33.29 -8.61 -2.31
C ILE A 155 -33.39 -7.33 -3.11
N ALA A 156 -34.14 -7.36 -4.23
CA ALA A 156 -34.39 -6.19 -5.04
C ALA A 156 -35.85 -6.07 -5.41
N TRP A 157 -36.35 -4.83 -5.55
CA TRP A 157 -37.72 -4.56 -5.97
C TRP A 157 -37.82 -3.23 -6.71
N VAL A 158 -38.93 -3.11 -7.45
CA VAL A 158 -39.37 -1.89 -8.13
C VAL A 158 -40.48 -1.24 -7.31
N ASP A 159 -40.35 0.03 -6.97
CA ASP A 159 -41.44 0.83 -6.39
C ASP A 159 -41.58 2.15 -7.14
N GLY A 160 -42.75 2.31 -7.74
CA GLY A 160 -42.98 3.44 -8.64
C GLY A 160 -42.02 3.42 -9.84
N ARG A 161 -41.12 4.40 -9.88
CA ARG A 161 -40.08 4.53 -10.91
C ARG A 161 -38.67 4.47 -10.34
N SER A 162 -38.54 3.96 -9.12
CA SER A 162 -37.25 3.72 -8.47
C SER A 162 -37.02 2.22 -8.31
N LEU A 163 -35.74 1.84 -8.31
CA LEU A 163 -35.31 0.49 -8.04
C LEU A 163 -34.52 0.47 -6.72
N PHE A 164 -34.76 -0.58 -5.95
CA PHE A 164 -34.15 -0.77 -4.64
C PHE A 164 -33.43 -2.10 -4.55
N ALA A 165 -32.38 -2.14 -3.77
CA ALA A 165 -31.84 -3.38 -3.22
C ALA A 165 -31.58 -3.23 -1.74
N GLN A 166 -31.64 -4.35 -1.00
CA GLN A 166 -31.35 -4.42 0.43
C GLN A 166 -30.66 -5.74 0.75
N GLY A 167 -29.69 -5.66 1.67
CA GLY A 167 -28.94 -6.80 2.19
C GLY A 167 -27.99 -6.36 3.28
N ALA A 168 -27.59 -7.27 4.20
CA ALA A 168 -26.63 -7.00 5.27
C ALA A 168 -26.92 -5.72 6.10
N GLY A 169 -28.19 -5.39 6.32
CA GLY A 169 -28.59 -4.17 7.06
C GLY A 169 -28.35 -2.87 6.28
N ARG A 170 -28.17 -2.94 4.97
CA ARG A 170 -27.89 -1.81 4.06
C ARG A 170 -28.92 -1.79 2.94
N SER A 171 -29.15 -0.61 2.40
CA SER A 171 -30.10 -0.35 1.32
C SER A 171 -29.49 0.57 0.28
N LEU A 172 -29.83 0.33 -0.99
CA LEU A 172 -29.57 1.28 -2.06
C LEU A 172 -30.87 1.65 -2.78
N CYS A 173 -30.90 2.84 -3.34
CA CYS A 173 -31.95 3.32 -4.25
C CYS A 173 -31.32 3.84 -5.53
N LEU A 174 -31.82 3.37 -6.67
CA LEU A 174 -31.47 3.85 -8.00
C LEU A 174 -32.69 4.57 -8.61
N SER A 175 -32.54 5.86 -8.90
CA SER A 175 -33.57 6.72 -9.50
C SER A 175 -32.97 7.56 -10.63
N ALA A 176 -33.80 8.23 -11.43
CA ALA A 176 -33.29 9.10 -12.50
C ALA A 176 -34.20 10.33 -12.71
N ASP A 177 -33.63 11.36 -13.30
CA ASP A 177 -34.34 12.51 -13.87
C ASP A 177 -33.87 12.73 -15.33
N PRO A 178 -34.76 12.56 -16.34
CA PRO A 178 -36.17 12.11 -16.26
C PRO A 178 -36.29 10.69 -15.71
N ALA A 179 -37.37 10.42 -14.99
CA ALA A 179 -37.64 9.14 -14.36
C ALA A 179 -37.66 7.98 -15.36
N PHE A 180 -37.19 6.80 -14.97
CA PHE A 180 -37.17 5.61 -15.83
C PHE A 180 -38.50 5.35 -16.55
N SER A 181 -38.41 5.00 -17.85
CA SER A 181 -39.60 4.60 -18.65
C SER A 181 -40.02 3.16 -18.36
N LYS A 182 -39.02 2.27 -18.10
CA LYS A 182 -39.26 0.88 -17.68
C LYS A 182 -38.27 0.52 -16.58
N ALA A 183 -38.64 -0.45 -15.74
CA ALA A 183 -37.79 -1.00 -14.69
C ALA A 183 -38.08 -2.50 -14.52
N SER A 184 -37.02 -3.28 -14.26
CA SER A 184 -37.10 -4.70 -13.95
C SER A 184 -35.96 -5.10 -13.03
N VAL A 185 -36.19 -6.02 -12.12
CA VAL A 185 -35.16 -6.61 -11.27
C VAL A 185 -35.02 -8.10 -11.57
N GLY A 186 -33.83 -8.66 -11.47
CA GLY A 186 -33.60 -10.07 -11.79
C GLY A 186 -32.41 -10.63 -11.05
N TYR A 187 -32.07 -11.87 -11.34
CA TYR A 187 -30.89 -12.54 -10.82
C TYR A 187 -29.79 -12.49 -11.87
N PHE A 188 -28.57 -12.20 -11.42
CA PHE A 188 -27.38 -12.15 -12.26
C PHE A 188 -27.21 -13.43 -13.08
N GLY A 189 -26.94 -13.27 -14.37
CA GLY A 189 -26.71 -14.38 -15.32
C GLY A 189 -27.93 -15.25 -15.61
N SER A 190 -29.13 -14.88 -15.12
CA SER A 190 -30.35 -15.72 -15.28
C SER A 190 -31.53 -14.90 -15.77
N SER A 191 -31.99 -13.91 -15.04
CA SER A 191 -33.19 -13.12 -15.35
C SER A 191 -32.92 -11.62 -15.25
N ASP A 192 -31.68 -11.20 -15.33
CA ASP A 192 -31.27 -9.81 -15.38
C ASP A 192 -31.49 -9.18 -16.76
N LEU A 193 -31.34 -7.87 -16.85
CA LEU A 193 -31.54 -7.10 -18.07
C LEU A 193 -30.61 -7.53 -19.21
N TRP A 194 -29.38 -7.96 -18.92
CA TRP A 194 -28.46 -8.44 -19.94
C TRP A 194 -29.00 -9.75 -20.59
N GLN A 195 -29.53 -10.64 -19.78
CA GLN A 195 -30.15 -11.91 -20.26
C GLN A 195 -31.42 -11.63 -21.07
N ASP A 196 -32.22 -10.62 -20.69
CA ASP A 196 -33.37 -10.19 -21.45
C ASP A 196 -32.97 -9.73 -22.86
N PHE A 197 -31.95 -8.84 -22.94
CA PHE A 197 -31.44 -8.41 -24.24
C PHE A 197 -30.85 -9.54 -25.08
N SER A 198 -30.11 -10.46 -24.44
CA SER A 198 -29.51 -11.60 -25.15
C SER A 198 -30.54 -12.53 -25.76
N GLN A 199 -31.75 -12.63 -25.19
CA GLN A 199 -32.81 -13.52 -25.62
C GLN A 199 -33.81 -12.82 -26.53
N HIS A 200 -34.10 -11.54 -26.32
CA HIS A 200 -35.22 -10.83 -26.97
C HIS A 200 -34.79 -9.58 -27.76
N ASN A 201 -33.54 -9.18 -27.73
CA ASN A 201 -33.01 -7.93 -28.28
C ASN A 201 -33.73 -6.66 -27.76
N ALA A 202 -34.35 -6.74 -26.60
CA ALA A 202 -35.16 -5.67 -26.02
C ALA A 202 -35.31 -5.88 -24.50
N MET A 203 -35.67 -4.83 -23.78
CA MET A 203 -36.16 -4.92 -22.40
C MET A 203 -37.64 -5.34 -22.44
N SER A 204 -37.89 -6.64 -22.39
CA SER A 204 -39.25 -7.25 -22.45
C SER A 204 -39.72 -7.74 -21.07
N TRP A 205 -38.84 -8.08 -20.17
CA TRP A 205 -39.19 -8.48 -18.82
C TRP A 205 -39.55 -7.27 -17.94
N ASN A 206 -40.47 -7.52 -17.00
CA ASN A 206 -40.98 -6.51 -16.07
C ASN A 206 -41.12 -7.08 -14.65
N PHE A 207 -40.12 -7.84 -14.22
CA PHE A 207 -40.09 -8.39 -12.85
C PHE A 207 -39.98 -7.28 -11.83
N THR A 208 -40.87 -7.32 -10.84
CA THR A 208 -40.91 -6.30 -9.78
C THR A 208 -40.23 -6.73 -8.50
N ASN A 209 -39.85 -8.00 -8.35
CA ASN A 209 -39.18 -8.55 -7.20
C ASN A 209 -38.15 -9.60 -7.60
N ALA A 210 -37.00 -9.61 -6.96
CA ALA A 210 -35.97 -10.62 -7.05
C ALA A 210 -35.29 -10.78 -5.68
N GLY A 211 -34.71 -11.94 -5.43
CA GLY A 211 -33.97 -12.20 -4.18
C GLY A 211 -34.72 -13.19 -3.25
N PRO A 212 -34.04 -13.70 -2.18
CA PRO A 212 -32.61 -13.42 -1.91
C PRO A 212 -31.68 -14.03 -2.96
N GLY A 213 -30.56 -13.37 -3.21
CA GLY A 213 -29.54 -13.83 -4.15
C GLY A 213 -28.74 -12.68 -4.75
N PHE A 214 -27.91 -12.98 -5.75
CA PHE A 214 -27.19 -11.97 -6.52
C PHE A 214 -28.16 -11.24 -7.45
N VAL A 215 -28.65 -10.10 -7.01
CA VAL A 215 -29.69 -9.36 -7.72
C VAL A 215 -29.13 -8.23 -8.58
N VAL A 216 -29.80 -7.98 -9.70
CA VAL A 216 -29.48 -6.94 -10.68
C VAL A 216 -30.70 -6.06 -10.88
N LEU A 217 -30.47 -4.76 -10.91
CA LEU A 217 -31.46 -3.74 -11.18
C LEU A 217 -31.29 -3.23 -12.61
N GLY A 218 -32.33 -3.29 -13.43
CA GLY A 218 -32.33 -2.87 -14.82
C GLY A 218 -33.36 -1.79 -15.11
N ALA A 219 -33.01 -0.74 -15.86
CA ALA A 219 -33.91 0.33 -16.19
C ALA A 219 -33.70 0.88 -17.61
N GLU A 220 -34.79 1.25 -18.30
CA GLU A 220 -34.77 2.04 -19.54
C GLU A 220 -34.79 3.53 -19.16
N LEU A 221 -33.80 4.30 -19.64
CA LEU A 221 -33.74 5.73 -19.46
C LEU A 221 -34.74 6.43 -20.39
N ALA A 222 -35.54 7.37 -19.85
CA ALA A 222 -36.68 7.96 -20.57
C ALA A 222 -36.28 8.94 -21.69
N ALA A 223 -35.04 9.42 -21.69
CA ALA A 223 -34.51 10.39 -22.67
C ALA A 223 -33.09 10.07 -23.09
N ALA A 224 -32.60 10.69 -24.15
CA ALA A 224 -31.24 10.57 -24.61
C ALA A 224 -30.22 11.26 -23.68
N SER A 225 -30.68 12.06 -22.72
CA SER A 225 -29.86 12.70 -21.69
C SER A 225 -30.61 12.83 -20.39
N GLY A 226 -29.88 12.75 -19.27
CA GLY A 226 -30.45 12.88 -17.94
C GLY A 226 -29.43 12.60 -16.86
N THR A 227 -29.91 12.43 -15.64
CA THR A 227 -29.09 12.13 -14.46
C THR A 227 -29.64 10.91 -13.75
N ILE A 228 -28.80 9.95 -13.45
CA ILE A 228 -29.09 8.83 -12.56
C ILE A 228 -28.52 9.19 -11.18
N ALA A 229 -29.28 8.88 -10.12
CA ALA A 229 -28.84 8.97 -8.73
C ALA A 229 -28.82 7.59 -8.09
N LEU A 230 -27.69 7.20 -7.50
CA LEU A 230 -27.50 5.99 -6.73
C LEU A 230 -27.19 6.38 -5.29
N ALA A 231 -28.12 6.16 -4.38
CA ALA A 231 -27.98 6.47 -2.96
C ALA A 231 -27.81 5.22 -2.10
N PHE A 232 -27.13 5.38 -0.97
CA PHE A 232 -26.93 4.36 0.05
C PHE A 232 -27.45 4.84 1.40
N ALA A 233 -28.07 3.94 2.18
CA ALA A 233 -28.53 4.23 3.54
C ALA A 233 -28.74 2.93 4.33
N GLY A 234 -29.04 3.05 5.62
CA GLY A 234 -29.42 1.89 6.46
C GLY A 234 -30.82 1.36 6.16
N ASP A 235 -31.68 2.15 5.49
CA ASP A 235 -33.04 1.76 5.14
C ASP A 235 -33.47 2.33 3.77
N PRO A 236 -34.45 1.68 3.08
CA PRO A 236 -34.86 2.07 1.73
C PRO A 236 -35.52 3.45 1.66
N ALA A 237 -36.26 3.88 2.68
CA ALA A 237 -36.96 5.17 2.67
C ALA A 237 -35.97 6.33 2.73
N THR A 238 -34.97 6.21 3.56
CA THR A 238 -33.84 7.17 3.62
C THR A 238 -33.09 7.20 2.30
N ALA A 239 -32.75 6.06 1.68
CA ALA A 239 -32.08 6.01 0.39
C ALA A 239 -32.90 6.71 -0.71
N ALA A 240 -34.22 6.48 -0.75
CA ALA A 240 -35.12 7.16 -1.67
C ALA A 240 -35.18 8.68 -1.42
N GLY A 241 -35.18 9.10 -0.15
CA GLY A 241 -35.14 10.52 0.22
C GLY A 241 -33.88 11.22 -0.29
N LEU A 242 -32.70 10.56 -0.13
CA LEU A 242 -31.43 11.09 -0.59
C LEU A 242 -31.36 11.22 -2.11
N THR A 243 -31.83 10.20 -2.88
CA THR A 243 -31.90 10.33 -4.35
C THR A 243 -32.77 11.50 -4.78
N GLY A 244 -33.94 11.68 -4.12
CA GLY A 244 -34.84 12.77 -4.42
C GLY A 244 -34.22 14.16 -4.15
N GLN A 245 -33.51 14.32 -3.05
CA GLN A 245 -32.82 15.57 -2.68
C GLN A 245 -31.70 15.90 -3.67
N SER A 246 -30.84 14.95 -3.99
CA SER A 246 -29.73 15.17 -4.93
C SER A 246 -30.20 15.44 -6.36
N LEU A 247 -31.25 14.74 -6.86
CA LEU A 247 -31.83 15.03 -8.16
C LEU A 247 -32.49 16.40 -8.20
N ALA A 248 -33.19 16.80 -7.14
CA ALA A 248 -33.81 18.12 -7.05
C ALA A 248 -32.78 19.28 -6.98
N ALA A 249 -31.65 19.09 -6.29
CA ALA A 249 -30.54 20.03 -6.29
C ALA A 249 -29.90 20.16 -7.68
N GLY A 250 -29.87 19.07 -8.42
CA GLY A 250 -29.37 18.98 -9.79
C GLY A 250 -27.85 18.78 -9.88
N ILE A 251 -27.46 18.04 -10.91
CA ILE A 251 -26.05 17.64 -11.12
C ILE A 251 -25.08 18.83 -11.30
N GLY A 252 -25.57 19.96 -11.82
CA GLY A 252 -24.77 21.18 -11.95
C GLY A 252 -24.34 21.75 -10.60
N ALA A 253 -25.21 21.70 -9.58
CA ALA A 253 -24.86 22.13 -8.22
C ALA A 253 -23.87 21.18 -7.57
N ALA A 254 -24.07 19.87 -7.69
CA ALA A 254 -23.13 18.85 -7.18
C ALA A 254 -21.75 19.00 -7.82
N ARG A 255 -21.67 19.15 -9.14
CA ARG A 255 -20.40 19.38 -9.86
C ARG A 255 -19.69 20.64 -9.36
N ALA A 256 -20.41 21.74 -9.20
CA ALA A 256 -19.83 23.00 -8.74
C ALA A 256 -19.30 22.87 -7.30
N ALA A 257 -20.03 22.21 -6.41
CA ALA A 257 -19.62 21.98 -5.04
C ALA A 257 -18.35 21.14 -4.95
N VAL A 258 -18.31 19.98 -5.63
CA VAL A 258 -17.12 19.11 -5.71
C VAL A 258 -15.94 19.86 -6.30
N THR A 259 -16.13 20.52 -7.45
CA THR A 259 -15.04 21.26 -8.12
C THR A 259 -14.47 22.33 -7.20
N SER A 260 -15.32 23.15 -6.57
CA SER A 260 -14.87 24.24 -5.70
C SER A 260 -14.12 23.73 -4.48
N ALA A 261 -14.61 22.66 -3.85
CA ALA A 261 -13.98 22.08 -2.67
C ALA A 261 -12.57 21.51 -2.99
N TRP A 262 -12.47 20.75 -4.06
CA TRP A 262 -11.19 20.16 -4.49
C TRP A 262 -10.18 21.22 -4.97
N GLN A 263 -10.63 22.23 -5.69
CA GLN A 263 -9.76 23.34 -6.11
C GLN A 263 -9.26 24.13 -4.88
N ALA A 264 -10.12 24.38 -3.89
CA ALA A 264 -9.74 25.06 -2.66
C ALA A 264 -8.72 24.21 -1.86
N TRP A 265 -8.96 22.89 -1.73
CA TRP A 265 -8.02 21.98 -1.08
C TRP A 265 -6.67 21.95 -1.81
N SER A 266 -6.66 21.73 -3.14
CA SER A 266 -5.42 21.71 -3.93
C SER A 266 -4.65 23.04 -3.88
N ALA A 267 -5.36 24.17 -3.86
CA ALA A 267 -4.76 25.50 -3.76
C ALA A 267 -4.13 25.79 -2.38
N SER A 268 -4.52 25.08 -1.32
CA SER A 268 -3.89 25.17 -0.01
C SER A 268 -2.54 24.44 0.07
N GLY A 269 -2.26 23.57 -0.91
CA GLY A 269 -1.02 22.82 -1.02
C GLY A 269 0.12 23.58 -1.68
N GLN A 270 1.24 22.91 -1.81
CA GLN A 270 2.43 23.44 -2.48
C GLN A 270 3.07 22.40 -3.41
N LEU A 271 3.74 22.88 -4.44
CA LEU A 271 4.57 22.06 -5.33
C LEU A 271 6.05 22.24 -4.98
N PRO A 272 6.90 21.25 -5.29
CA PRO A 272 8.33 21.42 -5.16
C PRO A 272 8.82 22.56 -6.09
N PRO A 273 9.92 23.25 -5.72
CA PRO A 273 10.56 24.20 -6.63
C PRO A 273 10.89 23.54 -7.97
N PRO A 274 10.70 24.23 -9.09
CA PRO A 274 11.04 23.67 -10.41
C PRO A 274 12.53 23.32 -10.51
N THR A 275 12.80 22.17 -11.09
CA THR A 275 14.15 21.67 -11.33
C THR A 275 14.45 21.62 -12.83
N ALA A 276 15.69 21.83 -13.20
CA ALA A 276 16.07 21.80 -14.62
C ALA A 276 15.69 20.47 -15.29
N GLY A 277 15.09 20.54 -16.46
CA GLY A 277 14.64 19.38 -17.22
C GLY A 277 13.27 18.83 -16.82
N ASP A 278 12.60 19.41 -15.82
CA ASP A 278 11.26 18.96 -15.43
C ASP A 278 10.28 19.02 -16.62
N PRO A 279 9.51 17.95 -16.86
CA PRO A 279 8.46 17.98 -17.87
C PRO A 279 7.39 19.04 -17.54
N ALA A 280 6.88 19.73 -18.56
CA ALA A 280 5.85 20.76 -18.38
C ALA A 280 4.58 20.24 -17.68
N SER A 281 4.28 18.94 -17.81
CA SER A 281 3.15 18.28 -17.15
C SER A 281 3.40 17.87 -15.71
N LEU A 282 4.59 18.10 -15.14
CA LEU A 282 4.94 17.61 -13.82
C LEU A 282 4.04 18.22 -12.73
N GLY A 283 3.82 19.55 -12.78
CA GLY A 283 2.98 20.20 -11.78
C GLY A 283 1.56 19.63 -11.71
N ASP A 284 0.95 19.38 -12.87
CA ASP A 284 -0.38 18.76 -12.95
C ASP A 284 -0.36 17.32 -12.46
N ALA A 285 0.68 16.57 -12.79
CA ALA A 285 0.85 15.20 -12.31
C ALA A 285 0.98 15.12 -10.77
N LEU A 286 1.68 16.08 -10.17
CA LEU A 286 1.85 16.15 -8.71
C LEU A 286 0.55 16.56 -8.02
N ARG A 287 -0.19 17.55 -8.57
CA ARG A 287 -1.53 17.91 -8.04
C ARG A 287 -2.47 16.72 -8.11
N GLN A 288 -2.52 16.03 -9.24
CA GLN A 288 -3.34 14.83 -9.40
C GLN A 288 -2.93 13.72 -8.43
N SER A 289 -1.63 13.51 -8.22
CA SER A 289 -1.14 12.52 -7.25
C SER A 289 -1.57 12.89 -5.83
N ALA A 290 -1.46 14.15 -5.42
CA ALA A 290 -1.97 14.60 -4.12
C ALA A 290 -3.50 14.40 -3.99
N THR A 291 -4.26 14.72 -5.05
CA THR A 291 -5.70 14.44 -5.13
C THR A 291 -6.00 12.96 -4.93
N VAL A 292 -5.26 12.06 -5.59
CA VAL A 292 -5.42 10.61 -5.41
C VAL A 292 -5.17 10.21 -3.96
N LEU A 293 -4.11 10.71 -3.31
CA LEU A 293 -3.85 10.41 -1.89
C LEU A 293 -5.02 10.84 -1.01
N ARG A 294 -5.58 12.03 -1.26
CA ARG A 294 -6.70 12.56 -0.47
C ARG A 294 -8.00 11.78 -0.72
N VAL A 295 -8.26 11.31 -1.95
CA VAL A 295 -9.41 10.46 -2.28
C VAL A 295 -9.36 9.13 -1.50
N HIS A 296 -8.17 8.62 -1.19
CA HIS A 296 -8.01 7.36 -0.46
C HIS A 296 -8.16 7.50 1.06
N GLN A 297 -8.36 8.72 1.56
CA GLN A 297 -8.67 8.93 2.98
C GLN A 297 -10.16 8.74 3.26
N ASP A 298 -10.46 8.01 4.31
CA ASP A 298 -11.81 7.72 4.75
C ASP A 298 -12.45 8.94 5.43
N HIS A 299 -13.76 9.09 5.28
CA HIS A 299 -14.52 10.21 5.87
C HIS A 299 -15.19 9.82 7.21
N ALA A 300 -15.59 8.56 7.37
CA ALA A 300 -16.15 8.06 8.61
C ALA A 300 -15.06 7.86 9.69
N TYR A 301 -13.84 7.53 9.23
CA TYR A 301 -12.65 7.39 10.06
C TYR A 301 -11.54 8.32 9.53
N PRO A 302 -11.61 9.62 9.84
CA PRO A 302 -10.71 10.62 9.25
C PRO A 302 -9.25 10.27 9.46
N GLY A 303 -8.49 10.25 8.35
CA GLY A 303 -7.09 9.85 8.33
C GLY A 303 -6.83 8.39 8.00
N ALA A 304 -7.80 7.49 8.13
CA ALA A 304 -7.66 6.14 7.58
C ALA A 304 -7.41 6.22 6.07
N THR A 305 -6.26 5.76 5.62
CA THR A 305 -5.85 5.88 4.22
C THR A 305 -5.68 4.48 3.64
N VAL A 306 -6.58 4.09 2.73
CA VAL A 306 -6.51 2.78 2.08
C VAL A 306 -5.44 2.76 1.00
N ALA A 307 -4.82 1.60 0.76
CA ALA A 307 -3.74 1.43 -0.21
C ALA A 307 -4.21 1.64 -1.67
N GLY A 308 -5.46 1.27 -1.97
CA GLY A 308 -6.06 1.46 -3.28
C GLY A 308 -7.56 1.19 -3.29
N LEU A 309 -8.34 2.00 -4.00
CA LEU A 309 -9.76 1.78 -4.23
C LEU A 309 -9.94 0.82 -5.42
N SER A 310 -9.47 -0.41 -5.27
CA SER A 310 -9.50 -1.43 -6.32
C SER A 310 -9.44 -2.84 -5.73
N THR A 311 -9.87 -3.81 -6.55
CA THR A 311 -9.72 -5.24 -6.29
C THR A 311 -8.80 -5.81 -7.37
N PRO A 312 -7.50 -6.00 -7.09
CA PRO A 312 -6.55 -6.51 -8.08
C PRO A 312 -7.04 -7.80 -8.72
N TRP A 313 -6.90 -7.88 -10.05
CA TRP A 313 -7.39 -9.00 -10.90
C TRP A 313 -8.88 -9.29 -10.80
N GLY A 314 -9.66 -8.38 -10.19
CA GLY A 314 -11.07 -8.64 -9.89
C GLY A 314 -11.25 -9.80 -8.94
N ASP A 315 -12.48 -10.23 -8.78
CA ASP A 315 -12.87 -11.37 -7.95
C ASP A 315 -12.76 -12.70 -8.73
N THR A 316 -11.62 -12.94 -9.36
CA THR A 316 -11.36 -14.18 -10.10
C THR A 316 -10.65 -15.24 -9.27
N SER A 317 -10.27 -14.91 -8.05
CA SER A 317 -9.61 -15.82 -7.12
C SER A 317 -10.44 -16.00 -5.84
N ASN A 318 -10.20 -17.12 -5.14
CA ASN A 318 -10.80 -17.37 -3.84
C ASN A 318 -10.17 -16.51 -2.72
N ASN A 319 -9.26 -15.63 -3.05
CA ASN A 319 -8.59 -14.72 -2.13
C ASN A 319 -8.52 -13.33 -2.76
N PRO A 320 -9.60 -12.60 -2.76
CA PRO A 320 -9.69 -11.30 -3.40
C PRO A 320 -9.06 -10.18 -2.57
N GLY A 321 -7.94 -10.39 -1.92
CA GLY A 321 -7.27 -9.37 -1.11
C GLY A 321 -7.38 -7.98 -1.73
N GLY A 322 -8.49 -7.29 -1.47
CA GLY A 322 -8.75 -5.94 -1.95
C GLY A 322 -7.71 -4.98 -1.37
N TYR A 323 -7.39 -3.91 -2.09
CA TYR A 323 -6.48 -2.87 -1.61
C TYR A 323 -7.21 -1.74 -0.87
N HIS A 324 -8.51 -1.92 -0.64
CA HIS A 324 -9.34 -1.03 0.17
C HIS A 324 -9.18 -1.26 1.69
N LEU A 325 -7.93 -1.51 2.10
CA LEU A 325 -7.46 -1.72 3.47
C LEU A 325 -6.36 -0.71 3.80
N VAL A 326 -6.15 -0.48 5.09
CA VAL A 326 -5.08 0.38 5.59
C VAL A 326 -3.89 -0.49 6.01
N TRP A 327 -2.74 -0.30 5.36
CA TRP A 327 -1.44 -0.74 5.85
C TRP A 327 -0.75 0.45 6.51
N PRO A 328 -0.24 0.34 7.74
CA PRO A 328 0.48 1.45 8.38
C PRO A 328 1.65 1.98 7.56
N ARG A 329 2.39 1.11 6.89
CA ARG A 329 3.47 1.50 5.97
C ARG A 329 2.98 2.38 4.83
N ASP A 330 2.00 1.90 4.06
CA ASP A 330 1.45 2.61 2.90
C ASP A 330 0.83 3.95 3.32
N ALA A 331 0.10 3.94 4.42
CA ALA A 331 -0.51 5.14 4.98
C ALA A 331 0.55 6.19 5.36
N VAL A 332 1.61 5.79 6.07
CA VAL A 332 2.70 6.71 6.46
C VAL A 332 3.46 7.23 5.25
N GLU A 333 3.73 6.41 4.25
CA GLU A 333 4.36 6.85 3.01
C GLU A 333 3.49 7.91 2.29
N CYS A 334 2.16 7.75 2.30
CA CYS A 334 1.22 8.78 1.83
C CYS A 334 1.27 10.02 2.74
N GLY A 335 1.36 9.85 4.04
CA GLY A 335 1.48 10.93 5.03
C GLY A 335 2.71 11.81 4.80
N PHE A 336 3.87 11.23 4.49
CA PHE A 336 5.07 11.99 4.12
C PHE A 336 4.85 12.84 2.87
N ALA A 337 4.22 12.29 1.85
CA ALA A 337 3.94 13.01 0.61
C ALA A 337 2.95 14.17 0.82
N LEU A 338 1.88 13.94 1.58
CA LEU A 338 0.90 14.98 1.96
C LEU A 338 1.58 16.11 2.77
N ALA A 339 2.39 15.77 3.76
CA ALA A 339 3.12 16.75 4.56
C ALA A 339 4.04 17.63 3.70
N LEU A 340 4.82 17.03 2.79
CA LEU A 340 5.67 17.77 1.85
C LEU A 340 4.86 18.66 0.89
N SER A 341 3.69 18.19 0.47
CA SER A 341 2.80 18.93 -0.43
C SER A 341 2.01 20.05 0.26
N GLY A 342 2.32 20.38 1.53
CA GLY A 342 1.65 21.43 2.29
C GLY A 342 0.33 21.01 2.93
N HIS A 343 -0.07 19.76 2.80
CA HIS A 343 -1.26 19.19 3.41
C HIS A 343 -0.96 18.52 4.76
N SER A 344 -0.23 19.26 5.62
CA SER A 344 0.17 18.74 6.95
C SER A 344 -1.03 18.42 7.84
N GLY A 345 -2.18 19.08 7.62
CA GLY A 345 -3.42 18.76 8.34
C GLY A 345 -3.93 17.34 8.02
N ASP A 346 -3.92 16.94 6.75
CA ASP A 346 -4.32 15.59 6.33
C ASP A 346 -3.31 14.53 6.81
N ALA A 347 -2.01 14.85 6.77
CA ALA A 347 -0.96 13.99 7.33
C ALA A 347 -1.09 13.83 8.86
N GLN A 348 -1.49 14.91 9.57
CA GLN A 348 -1.74 14.85 11.01
C GLN A 348 -2.98 13.99 11.34
N GLN A 349 -4.06 14.12 10.57
CA GLN A 349 -5.25 13.29 10.74
C GLN A 349 -4.92 11.80 10.53
N LEU A 350 -4.08 11.48 9.54
CA LEU A 350 -3.59 10.12 9.31
C LEU A 350 -2.80 9.61 10.53
N LEU A 351 -1.89 10.40 11.06
CA LEU A 351 -1.17 10.04 12.28
C LEU A 351 -2.11 9.87 13.47
N ASP A 352 -3.06 10.76 13.66
CA ASP A 352 -4.04 10.71 14.76
C ASP A 352 -4.91 9.46 14.67
N TYR A 353 -5.29 9.04 13.46
CA TYR A 353 -6.00 7.79 13.22
C TYR A 353 -5.16 6.58 13.65
N LEU A 354 -3.90 6.49 13.25
CA LEU A 354 -3.01 5.41 13.68
C LEU A 354 -2.79 5.40 15.20
N VAL A 355 -2.68 6.57 15.82
CA VAL A 355 -2.54 6.72 17.28
C VAL A 355 -3.79 6.29 18.04
N GLY A 356 -4.97 6.72 17.58
CA GLY A 356 -6.23 6.60 18.32
C GLY A 356 -6.94 5.26 18.16
N GLN A 357 -6.86 4.67 16.98
CA GLN A 357 -7.69 3.53 16.62
C GLN A 357 -6.91 2.22 16.54
N GLN A 358 -5.60 2.24 16.20
CA GLN A 358 -4.98 1.07 15.61
C GLN A 358 -3.75 0.54 16.35
N GLN A 359 -3.12 1.35 17.20
CA GLN A 359 -1.96 0.86 17.96
C GLN A 359 -2.42 -0.15 19.03
N LEU A 360 -1.87 -1.36 18.98
CA LEU A 360 -2.14 -2.38 19.98
C LEU A 360 -1.51 -2.03 21.34
N PRO A 361 -2.03 -2.62 22.44
CA PRO A 361 -1.55 -2.29 23.79
C PRO A 361 -0.05 -2.52 24.03
N ASP A 362 0.54 -3.50 23.34
CA ASP A 362 1.97 -3.83 23.42
C ASP A 362 2.86 -2.89 22.60
N GLY A 363 2.27 -2.07 21.71
CA GLY A 363 2.92 -1.00 21.00
C GLY A 363 3.04 -1.15 19.49
N HIS A 364 2.70 -2.31 18.91
CA HIS A 364 2.78 -2.52 17.46
C HIS A 364 1.45 -2.25 16.74
N TRP A 365 1.47 -2.33 15.42
CA TRP A 365 0.30 -2.39 14.56
C TRP A 365 0.26 -3.74 13.87
N GLN A 366 -0.98 -4.20 13.58
CA GLN A 366 -1.17 -5.37 12.71
C GLN A 366 -0.87 -5.02 11.26
N GLN A 367 -0.58 -6.02 10.45
CA GLN A 367 -0.21 -5.90 9.05
C GLN A 367 -1.18 -5.00 8.26
N ASN A 368 -2.49 -5.22 8.37
CA ASN A 368 -3.50 -4.34 7.78
C ASN A 368 -4.87 -4.50 8.45
N PHE A 369 -5.75 -3.55 8.16
CA PHE A 369 -7.08 -3.49 8.74
C PHE A 369 -8.04 -2.64 7.87
N TYR A 370 -9.33 -2.85 8.05
CA TYR A 370 -10.35 -1.97 7.48
C TYR A 370 -10.28 -0.57 8.10
N PRO A 371 -10.87 0.47 7.46
CA PRO A 371 -10.87 1.83 8.03
C PRO A 371 -11.43 1.93 9.45
N ASP A 372 -12.38 1.07 9.85
CA ASP A 372 -12.92 1.00 11.20
C ASP A 372 -11.99 0.34 12.23
N GLY A 373 -10.84 -0.19 11.75
CA GLY A 373 -9.84 -0.85 12.58
C GLY A 373 -9.99 -2.36 12.71
N THR A 374 -11.00 -2.95 12.11
CA THR A 374 -11.13 -4.41 12.09
C THR A 374 -9.95 -5.02 11.35
N PRO A 375 -9.14 -5.88 12.01
CA PRO A 375 -7.98 -6.51 11.38
C PRO A 375 -8.39 -7.40 10.21
N TYR A 376 -7.53 -7.40 9.17
CA TYR A 376 -7.67 -8.33 8.06
C TYR A 376 -6.55 -9.37 8.08
N TRP A 377 -5.29 -8.96 7.95
CA TRP A 377 -4.12 -9.80 8.22
C TRP A 377 -3.40 -9.35 9.49
N THR A 378 -2.94 -10.32 10.26
CA THR A 378 -2.35 -10.08 11.58
C THR A 378 -0.85 -10.39 11.63
N GLY A 379 -0.19 -10.43 10.48
CA GLY A 379 1.26 -10.53 10.36
C GLY A 379 1.98 -9.38 11.08
N ILE A 380 3.20 -9.61 11.51
CA ILE A 380 4.00 -8.60 12.21
C ILE A 380 5.15 -8.14 11.30
N GLN A 381 5.13 -6.86 10.99
CA GLN A 381 6.17 -6.16 10.25
C GLN A 381 6.68 -5.01 11.12
N LEU A 382 7.96 -5.03 11.48
CA LEU A 382 8.51 -4.03 12.40
C LEU A 382 8.62 -2.64 11.76
N ASP A 383 8.68 -2.54 10.43
CA ASP A 383 8.61 -1.27 9.73
C ASP A 383 7.26 -0.56 9.92
N GLU A 384 6.16 -1.31 10.00
CA GLU A 384 4.83 -0.74 10.28
C GLU A 384 4.70 -0.21 11.71
N THR A 385 5.56 -0.66 12.61
CA THR A 385 5.68 -0.08 13.97
C THR A 385 6.62 1.12 14.00
N ALA A 386 7.64 1.14 13.15
CA ALA A 386 8.64 2.20 13.10
C ALA A 386 8.15 3.46 12.35
N LEU A 387 7.46 3.28 11.23
CA LEU A 387 7.06 4.37 10.34
C LEU A 387 6.12 5.40 10.98
N PRO A 388 5.12 5.06 11.81
CA PRO A 388 4.32 6.06 12.53
C PRO A 388 5.13 6.97 13.46
N VAL A 389 6.18 6.43 14.09
CA VAL A 389 7.13 7.24 14.91
C VAL A 389 7.87 8.23 14.01
N MET A 390 8.29 7.80 12.83
CA MET A 390 8.98 8.65 11.87
C MET A 390 8.08 9.75 11.31
N LEU A 391 6.80 9.46 11.01
CA LEU A 391 5.85 10.48 10.57
C LEU A 391 5.62 11.53 11.65
N ALA A 392 5.48 11.13 12.91
CA ALA A 392 5.36 12.05 14.04
C ALA A 392 6.57 12.98 14.15
N ALA A 393 7.78 12.43 14.00
CA ALA A 393 9.00 13.22 14.01
C ALA A 393 9.12 14.15 12.79
N LYS A 394 8.67 13.70 11.61
CA LYS A 394 8.64 14.53 10.40
C LYS A 394 7.68 15.71 10.53
N LEU A 395 6.51 15.50 11.08
CA LEU A 395 5.53 16.57 11.34
C LEU A 395 6.11 17.57 12.36
N ASP A 396 6.82 17.10 13.40
CA ASP A 396 7.52 17.99 14.34
C ASP A 396 8.63 18.81 13.64
N ASP A 397 9.42 18.20 12.76
CA ASP A 397 10.43 18.89 11.94
C ASP A 397 9.79 19.97 11.03
N LEU A 398 8.52 19.80 10.65
CA LEU A 398 7.74 20.77 9.87
C LEU A 398 6.96 21.78 10.74
N GLY A 399 7.13 21.75 12.06
CA GLY A 399 6.52 22.70 12.99
C GLY A 399 5.17 22.25 13.57
N HIS A 400 4.84 20.98 13.47
CA HIS A 400 3.64 20.35 14.05
C HIS A 400 4.04 19.41 15.19
N PRO A 401 4.29 19.91 16.42
CA PRO A 401 4.80 19.09 17.51
C PRO A 401 3.80 18.04 17.96
N PRO A 402 4.26 16.82 18.35
CA PRO A 402 3.40 15.74 18.74
C PRO A 402 2.60 16.04 20.01
N SER A 403 1.33 15.64 20.01
CA SER A 403 0.42 15.69 21.14
C SER A 403 0.88 14.77 22.28
N GLY A 404 0.22 14.86 23.44
CA GLY A 404 0.44 13.92 24.54
C GLY A 404 0.12 12.46 24.15
N ALA A 405 -0.94 12.24 23.38
CA ALA A 405 -1.32 10.92 22.85
C ALA A 405 -0.28 10.39 21.87
N THR A 406 0.21 11.23 20.98
CA THR A 406 1.28 10.88 20.02
C THR A 406 2.59 10.51 20.74
N LYS A 407 2.97 11.24 21.79
CA LYS A 407 4.16 10.90 22.60
C LYS A 407 3.98 9.56 23.32
N ALA A 408 2.78 9.27 23.82
CA ALA A 408 2.49 7.97 24.43
C ALA A 408 2.54 6.83 23.39
N MET A 409 2.05 7.07 22.17
CA MET A 409 2.19 6.15 21.04
C MET A 409 3.66 5.88 20.74
N ILE A 410 4.49 6.91 20.61
CA ILE A 410 5.93 6.80 20.34
C ILE A 410 6.60 5.94 21.41
N ALA A 411 6.30 6.19 22.70
CA ALA A 411 6.90 5.40 23.79
C ALA A 411 6.55 3.91 23.70
N ARG A 412 5.29 3.57 23.39
CA ARG A 412 4.88 2.17 23.20
C ARG A 412 5.52 1.53 21.99
N ALA A 413 5.54 2.24 20.84
CA ALA A 413 6.14 1.75 19.59
C ALA A 413 7.66 1.52 19.75
N VAL A 414 8.38 2.49 20.31
CA VAL A 414 9.82 2.34 20.59
C VAL A 414 10.04 1.16 21.54
N GLY A 415 9.23 1.04 22.59
CA GLY A 415 9.30 -0.11 23.51
C GLY A 415 9.09 -1.46 22.80
N TYR A 416 8.15 -1.54 21.87
CA TYR A 416 7.93 -2.74 21.07
C TYR A 416 9.14 -3.06 20.18
N LEU A 417 9.68 -2.06 19.48
CA LEU A 417 10.87 -2.21 18.62
C LEU A 417 12.09 -2.63 19.43
N VAL A 418 12.26 -2.07 20.62
CA VAL A 418 13.35 -2.47 21.54
C VAL A 418 13.23 -3.93 21.92
N ARG A 419 12.04 -4.42 22.27
CA ARG A 419 11.85 -5.82 22.71
C ARG A 419 11.95 -6.84 21.56
N ASN A 420 11.47 -6.49 20.37
CA ASN A 420 11.26 -7.44 19.27
C ASN A 420 12.24 -7.30 18.10
N GLY A 421 12.93 -6.16 17.98
CA GLY A 421 13.93 -5.94 16.94
C GLY A 421 15.30 -6.59 17.24
N PRO A 422 16.25 -6.49 16.29
CA PRO A 422 16.17 -5.76 15.02
C PRO A 422 15.61 -6.55 13.82
N LEU A 423 15.47 -7.89 13.95
CA LEU A 423 14.98 -8.75 12.86
C LEU A 423 13.45 -8.81 12.88
N SER A 424 12.83 -8.74 11.70
CA SER A 424 11.38 -8.72 11.56
C SER A 424 10.83 -10.12 11.26
N PRO A 425 9.64 -10.49 11.79
CA PRO A 425 8.93 -11.70 11.38
C PRO A 425 8.53 -11.75 9.91
N GLN A 426 8.28 -10.59 9.29
CA GLN A 426 8.02 -10.43 7.86
C GLN A 426 8.77 -9.21 7.34
N ASP A 427 9.19 -9.27 6.07
CA ASP A 427 9.73 -8.12 5.34
C ASP A 427 8.61 -7.22 4.82
N ARG A 428 8.95 -6.08 4.20
CA ARG A 428 7.96 -5.12 3.65
C ARG A 428 7.06 -5.70 2.54
N TRP A 429 7.40 -6.85 2.00
CA TRP A 429 6.59 -7.57 1.01
C TRP A 429 5.72 -8.67 1.64
N GLU A 430 5.70 -8.75 2.99
CA GLU A 430 4.82 -9.66 3.75
C GLU A 430 5.18 -11.14 3.59
N GLU A 431 6.43 -11.45 3.25
CA GLU A 431 6.81 -12.78 2.83
C GLU A 431 7.83 -13.46 3.75
N ASP A 432 8.97 -12.84 4.01
CA ASP A 432 10.12 -13.50 4.65
C ASP A 432 10.51 -12.87 6.00
N PRO A 433 10.87 -13.70 6.99
CA PRO A 433 11.48 -13.23 8.24
C PRO A 433 12.97 -12.92 8.05
N GLY A 434 13.51 -12.00 8.86
CA GLY A 434 14.93 -11.75 8.94
C GLY A 434 15.35 -10.29 8.89
N GLY A 435 16.59 -10.06 8.51
CA GLY A 435 17.17 -8.72 8.30
C GLY A 435 16.93 -8.23 6.89
N SER A 436 16.20 -7.13 6.78
CA SER A 436 16.03 -6.37 5.53
C SER A 436 16.65 -4.99 5.71
N PRO A 437 17.42 -4.48 4.74
CA PRO A 437 17.97 -3.12 4.82
C PRO A 437 16.90 -2.05 5.04
N PHE A 438 15.72 -2.21 4.43
CA PHE A 438 14.58 -1.30 4.62
C PHE A 438 14.08 -1.32 6.07
N THR A 439 13.61 -2.48 6.53
CA THR A 439 12.99 -2.62 7.86
C THR A 439 13.97 -2.25 8.97
N LEU A 440 15.21 -2.75 8.89
CA LEU A 440 16.24 -2.42 9.88
C LEU A 440 16.58 -0.93 9.88
N GLY A 441 16.69 -0.32 8.69
CA GLY A 441 16.95 1.10 8.55
C GLY A 441 15.86 1.97 9.19
N VAL A 442 14.57 1.68 8.94
CA VAL A 442 13.46 2.44 9.53
C VAL A 442 13.34 2.21 11.04
N ILE A 443 13.65 1.00 11.56
CA ILE A 443 13.72 0.75 13.00
C ILE A 443 14.79 1.65 13.65
N ILE A 444 16.01 1.67 13.12
CA ILE A 444 17.09 2.49 13.63
C ILE A 444 16.69 3.98 13.62
N ALA A 445 16.10 4.44 12.52
CA ALA A 445 15.63 5.82 12.38
C ALA A 445 14.53 6.16 13.40
N ALA A 446 13.58 5.24 13.63
CA ALA A 446 12.50 5.41 14.60
C ALA A 446 13.00 5.46 16.05
N LEU A 447 13.98 4.61 16.42
CA LEU A 447 14.59 4.65 17.74
C LEU A 447 15.29 6.00 18.00
N VAL A 448 16.04 6.51 17.01
CA VAL A 448 16.74 7.79 17.13
C VAL A 448 15.77 8.96 17.19
N ALA A 449 14.80 9.01 16.27
CA ALA A 449 13.84 10.11 16.23
C ALA A 449 12.90 10.09 17.44
N GLY A 450 12.45 8.88 17.84
CA GLY A 450 11.55 8.68 18.98
C GLY A 450 12.19 9.03 20.32
N ALA A 451 13.52 8.88 20.47
CA ALA A 451 14.24 9.17 21.71
C ALA A 451 14.01 10.61 22.22
N LYS A 452 13.80 11.58 21.33
CA LYS A 452 13.49 12.97 21.67
C LYS A 452 12.26 13.13 22.58
N TYR A 453 11.33 12.19 22.53
CA TYR A 453 10.02 12.26 23.20
C TYR A 453 9.92 11.37 24.44
N LEU A 454 11.01 10.69 24.83
CA LEU A 454 11.09 9.75 25.94
C LEU A 454 11.74 10.41 27.18
N ASP A 455 11.61 9.75 28.32
CA ASP A 455 12.44 10.08 29.49
C ASP A 455 13.91 9.76 29.22
N ALA A 456 14.81 10.34 30.02
CA ALA A 456 16.24 10.25 29.78
C ALA A 456 16.81 8.82 29.81
N ALA A 457 16.28 7.92 30.65
CA ALA A 457 16.76 6.54 30.73
C ALA A 457 16.34 5.75 29.49
N SER A 458 15.07 5.84 29.11
CA SER A 458 14.50 5.23 27.92
C SER A 458 15.15 5.77 26.63
N ALA A 459 15.36 7.09 26.54
CA ALA A 459 16.04 7.72 25.42
C ALA A 459 17.47 7.21 25.24
N ASN A 460 18.26 7.20 26.32
CA ASN A 460 19.65 6.74 26.27
C ASN A 460 19.74 5.27 25.84
N TYR A 461 18.85 4.43 26.35
CA TYR A 461 18.83 3.01 26.00
C TYR A 461 18.43 2.79 24.54
N ALA A 462 17.38 3.46 24.05
CA ALA A 462 16.97 3.40 22.65
C ALA A 462 18.08 3.85 21.69
N LEU A 463 18.77 4.96 22.02
CA LEU A 463 19.89 5.47 21.24
C LEU A 463 21.09 4.51 21.24
N ALA A 464 21.41 3.90 22.38
CA ALA A 464 22.50 2.93 22.47
C ALA A 464 22.21 1.67 21.63
N LEU A 465 20.96 1.18 21.63
CA LEU A 465 20.55 0.07 20.77
C LEU A 465 20.60 0.47 19.29
N ALA A 466 20.10 1.66 18.94
CA ALA A 466 20.15 2.16 17.57
C ALA A 466 21.59 2.22 17.03
N ASP A 467 22.54 2.72 17.83
CA ASP A 467 23.96 2.73 17.44
C ASP A 467 24.54 1.32 17.29
N ASN A 468 24.19 0.42 18.21
CA ASN A 468 24.66 -0.95 18.17
C ASN A 468 24.12 -1.70 16.93
N TRP A 469 22.83 -1.51 16.62
CA TRP A 469 22.22 -2.12 15.44
C TRP A 469 22.71 -1.47 14.14
N ASN A 470 22.94 -0.16 14.13
CA ASN A 470 23.52 0.52 12.97
C ASN A 470 24.97 0.07 12.67
N GLU A 471 25.77 -0.20 13.71
CA GLU A 471 27.13 -0.74 13.54
C GLU A 471 27.12 -2.16 12.96
N ARG A 472 26.12 -2.97 13.33
CA ARG A 472 25.98 -4.37 12.95
C ARG A 472 25.08 -4.61 11.73
N LEU A 473 24.56 -3.55 11.11
CA LEU A 473 23.56 -3.63 10.04
C LEU A 473 24.01 -4.57 8.91
N GLU A 474 25.26 -4.47 8.48
CA GLU A 474 25.81 -5.29 7.42
C GLU A 474 25.97 -6.77 7.79
N GLU A 475 26.03 -7.12 9.09
CA GLU A 475 26.04 -8.53 9.52
C GLU A 475 24.76 -9.24 9.10
N TRP A 476 23.63 -8.52 9.02
CA TRP A 476 22.30 -9.04 8.71
C TRP A 476 21.82 -8.77 7.30
N THR A 477 22.49 -7.89 6.56
CA THR A 477 21.94 -7.37 5.28
C THR A 477 22.93 -7.37 4.12
N TYR A 478 24.21 -7.68 4.35
CA TYR A 478 25.25 -7.59 3.34
C TYR A 478 26.00 -8.91 3.20
N VAL A 479 26.30 -9.30 1.98
CA VAL A 479 27.09 -10.47 1.66
C VAL A 479 28.31 -10.08 0.84
N ALA A 480 29.41 -10.81 1.03
CA ALA A 480 30.62 -10.70 0.23
C ALA A 480 31.05 -12.10 -0.26
N ASP A 481 31.79 -12.14 -1.34
CA ASP A 481 32.32 -13.36 -1.95
C ASP A 481 31.23 -14.35 -2.43
N SER A 482 30.01 -13.83 -2.74
CA SER A 482 28.96 -14.64 -3.35
C SER A 482 29.26 -14.99 -4.81
N TRP A 483 28.47 -15.92 -5.37
CA TRP A 483 28.59 -16.24 -6.80
C TRP A 483 28.20 -15.03 -7.68
N LEU A 484 27.25 -14.17 -7.24
CA LEU A 484 26.91 -12.93 -7.94
C LEU A 484 28.09 -11.96 -7.94
N ASP A 485 28.75 -11.78 -6.79
CA ASP A 485 29.93 -10.92 -6.69
C ASP A 485 31.04 -11.38 -7.62
N THR A 486 31.25 -12.69 -7.70
CA THR A 486 32.24 -13.29 -8.62
C THR A 486 31.88 -13.04 -10.08
N VAL A 487 30.61 -13.25 -10.48
CA VAL A 487 30.16 -13.09 -11.87
C VAL A 487 30.23 -11.64 -12.33
N PHE A 488 29.84 -10.69 -11.44
CA PHE A 488 29.78 -9.26 -11.79
C PHE A 488 31.00 -8.45 -11.34
N GLY A 489 31.99 -9.08 -10.71
CA GLY A 489 33.23 -8.42 -10.28
C GLY A 489 33.03 -7.42 -9.15
N LEU A 490 32.15 -7.74 -8.20
CA LEU A 490 31.81 -6.90 -7.06
C LEU A 490 32.56 -7.33 -5.81
N GLU A 491 32.71 -6.42 -4.84
CA GLU A 491 33.24 -6.76 -3.52
C GLU A 491 32.18 -7.36 -2.59
N GLY A 492 30.90 -7.18 -2.92
CA GLY A 492 29.74 -7.63 -2.18
C GLY A 492 28.53 -6.78 -2.47
N HIS A 493 27.37 -7.18 -1.94
CA HIS A 493 26.13 -6.48 -2.16
C HIS A 493 25.15 -6.65 -0.98
N TYR A 494 24.18 -5.74 -0.85
CA TYR A 494 23.06 -5.89 0.06
C TYR A 494 22.04 -6.88 -0.51
N VAL A 495 21.57 -7.77 0.36
CA VAL A 495 20.50 -8.73 0.02
C VAL A 495 19.11 -8.14 0.30
N ARG A 496 18.05 -8.70 -0.28
CA ARG A 496 16.66 -8.32 0.02
C ARG A 496 16.32 -8.56 1.48
N VAL A 497 16.44 -9.78 1.94
CA VAL A 497 16.12 -10.22 3.29
C VAL A 497 16.70 -11.61 3.55
N GLY A 498 16.93 -11.92 4.80
CA GLY A 498 17.29 -13.28 5.21
C GLY A 498 17.62 -13.34 6.70
N PRO A 499 17.50 -14.54 7.31
CA PRO A 499 17.92 -14.75 8.69
C PRO A 499 19.45 -14.65 8.84
N ASP A 500 20.17 -15.04 7.80
CA ASP A 500 21.61 -14.96 7.67
C ASP A 500 21.96 -14.73 6.19
N PRO A 501 22.51 -13.57 5.81
CA PRO A 501 22.78 -13.26 4.41
C PRO A 501 23.87 -14.14 3.79
N GLN A 502 24.76 -14.73 4.60
CA GLN A 502 25.85 -15.57 4.13
C GLN A 502 25.43 -17.02 3.89
N THR A 503 24.65 -17.60 4.79
CA THR A 503 24.33 -19.04 4.81
C THR A 503 22.84 -19.34 4.79
N GLY A 504 22.00 -18.34 5.03
CA GLY A 504 20.53 -18.44 5.05
C GLY A 504 19.93 -18.56 3.65
N ALA A 505 18.65 -18.87 3.62
CA ALA A 505 17.85 -18.92 2.42
C ALA A 505 16.61 -18.03 2.53
N ALA A 506 16.33 -17.27 1.48
CA ALA A 506 15.08 -16.57 1.30
C ALA A 506 14.06 -17.51 0.65
N ARG A 507 12.85 -17.49 1.17
CA ARG A 507 11.72 -18.19 0.56
C ARG A 507 11.17 -17.34 -0.57
N ILE A 508 10.90 -17.94 -1.70
CA ILE A 508 10.23 -17.27 -2.81
C ILE A 508 8.74 -17.61 -2.74
N ALA A 509 7.95 -16.66 -2.32
CA ALA A 509 6.49 -16.78 -2.30
C ALA A 509 5.89 -16.65 -3.70
N ASN A 510 4.60 -17.01 -3.82
CA ASN A 510 3.80 -16.80 -5.03
C ASN A 510 4.32 -17.52 -6.30
N GLN A 511 5.16 -18.52 -6.14
CA GLN A 511 5.64 -19.37 -7.23
C GLN A 511 4.81 -20.66 -7.34
N PRO A 512 4.67 -21.25 -8.56
CA PRO A 512 3.93 -22.49 -8.75
C PRO A 512 4.40 -23.66 -7.86
N ASN A 513 5.68 -23.72 -7.56
CA ASN A 513 6.28 -24.64 -6.62
C ASN A 513 6.42 -23.95 -5.26
N GLN A 514 5.34 -23.81 -4.52
CA GLN A 514 5.30 -23.16 -3.21
C GLN A 514 6.46 -23.66 -2.31
N ASN A 515 7.11 -22.75 -1.60
CA ASN A 515 8.31 -22.95 -0.77
C ASN A 515 9.62 -23.19 -1.57
N PHE A 516 9.70 -22.70 -2.79
CA PHE A 516 10.97 -22.56 -3.43
C PHE A 516 11.88 -21.64 -2.60
N ALA A 517 13.03 -22.14 -2.21
CA ALA A 517 14.00 -21.37 -1.42
C ALA A 517 15.32 -21.29 -2.19
N ILE A 518 15.93 -20.12 -2.18
CA ILE A 518 17.25 -19.89 -2.75
C ILE A 518 18.16 -19.23 -1.71
N PRO A 519 19.48 -19.35 -1.84
CA PRO A 519 20.38 -18.66 -0.91
C PRO A 519 20.06 -17.16 -0.83
N SER A 520 20.00 -16.60 0.37
CA SER A 520 19.73 -15.17 0.58
C SER A 520 20.68 -14.29 -0.21
N SER A 521 21.94 -14.71 -0.35
CA SER A 521 22.95 -14.06 -1.20
C SER A 521 22.62 -13.99 -2.69
N GLY A 522 21.59 -14.68 -3.15
CA GLY A 522 21.11 -14.66 -4.55
C GLY A 522 19.82 -13.86 -4.75
N VAL A 523 19.24 -13.28 -3.69
CA VAL A 523 17.97 -12.54 -3.76
C VAL A 523 18.19 -11.06 -3.50
N LEU A 524 17.90 -10.27 -4.53
CA LEU A 524 18.09 -8.83 -4.55
C LEU A 524 16.75 -8.10 -4.52
N GLY A 525 16.73 -6.92 -3.90
CA GLY A 525 15.65 -5.95 -3.97
C GLY A 525 16.22 -4.53 -3.89
N LEU A 526 15.36 -3.52 -3.82
CA LEU A 526 15.76 -2.11 -3.69
C LEU A 526 15.75 -1.62 -2.23
N GLU A 527 15.57 -2.49 -1.26
CA GLU A 527 15.51 -2.21 0.17
C GLU A 527 16.70 -1.38 0.67
N PHE A 528 17.88 -1.63 0.13
CA PHE A 528 19.12 -0.93 0.50
C PHE A 528 19.09 0.58 0.18
N ALA A 529 18.27 1.00 -0.81
CA ALA A 529 18.16 2.42 -1.18
C ALA A 529 17.67 3.29 -0.01
N TYR A 530 16.88 2.72 0.89
CA TYR A 530 16.42 3.41 2.09
C TYR A 530 17.55 3.74 3.07
N LEU A 531 18.63 2.99 3.09
CA LEU A 531 19.78 3.33 3.93
C LEU A 531 20.37 4.70 3.58
N ALA A 532 20.37 5.06 2.28
CA ALA A 532 20.76 6.39 1.85
C ALA A 532 19.64 7.43 2.10
N ARG A 533 18.39 7.08 1.86
CA ARG A 533 17.23 7.98 2.10
C ARG A 533 17.15 8.41 3.57
N LEU A 534 17.43 7.49 4.49
CA LEU A 534 17.43 7.74 5.93
C LEU A 534 18.70 8.45 6.43
N GLY A 535 19.75 8.52 5.61
CA GLY A 535 21.04 9.09 6.01
C GLY A 535 21.90 8.16 6.87
N LEU A 536 21.65 6.84 6.85
CA LEU A 536 22.41 5.84 7.58
C LEU A 536 23.68 5.41 6.83
N ARG A 537 23.66 5.44 5.51
CA ARG A 537 24.81 5.14 4.65
C ARG A 537 24.95 6.20 3.56
N SER A 538 26.18 6.51 3.22
CA SER A 538 26.44 7.37 2.07
C SER A 538 26.07 6.63 0.77
N PRO A 539 25.33 7.26 -0.15
CA PRO A 539 24.93 6.65 -1.42
C PRO A 539 26.13 6.32 -2.33
N THR A 540 27.30 6.88 -2.05
CA THR A 540 28.52 6.76 -2.89
C THR A 540 29.52 5.74 -2.36
N ILE A 541 29.24 5.07 -1.23
CA ILE A 541 30.13 3.97 -0.80
C ILE A 541 30.01 2.79 -1.75
N LYS A 542 31.10 2.03 -1.88
CA LYS A 542 31.19 0.96 -2.87
C LYS A 542 30.09 -0.09 -2.73
N ALA A 543 29.72 -0.48 -1.51
CA ALA A 543 28.64 -1.42 -1.24
C ALA A 543 27.30 -0.94 -1.82
N MET A 544 26.98 0.37 -1.69
CA MET A 544 25.76 0.96 -2.23
C MET A 544 25.80 1.03 -3.76
N SER A 545 26.94 1.47 -4.35
CA SER A 545 27.09 1.60 -5.80
C SER A 545 27.10 0.22 -6.49
N ASP A 546 27.77 -0.76 -5.91
CA ASP A 546 27.81 -2.12 -6.44
C ASP A 546 26.41 -2.77 -6.41
N THR A 547 25.71 -2.66 -5.29
CA THR A 547 24.34 -3.15 -5.17
C THR A 547 23.41 -2.45 -6.15
N ALA A 548 23.54 -1.13 -6.33
CA ALA A 548 22.73 -0.38 -7.29
C ALA A 548 22.97 -0.84 -8.74
N GLN A 549 24.22 -1.06 -9.12
CA GLN A 549 24.56 -1.60 -10.43
C GLN A 549 23.98 -3.00 -10.62
N LEU A 550 24.12 -3.88 -9.62
CA LEU A 550 23.59 -5.23 -9.66
C LEU A 550 22.06 -5.24 -9.76
N ALA A 551 21.37 -4.38 -9.01
CA ALA A 551 19.93 -4.20 -9.06
C ALA A 551 19.47 -3.67 -10.43
N ASP A 552 20.17 -2.70 -11.01
CA ASP A 552 19.87 -2.20 -12.36
C ASP A 552 19.96 -3.31 -13.43
N ILE A 553 20.91 -4.25 -13.29
CA ILE A 553 21.08 -5.39 -14.21
C ILE A 553 20.02 -6.48 -13.97
N MET A 554 19.81 -6.85 -12.71
CA MET A 554 18.99 -8.01 -12.36
C MET A 554 17.50 -7.69 -12.32
N LEU A 555 17.14 -6.52 -11.81
CA LEU A 555 15.75 -6.12 -11.54
C LEU A 555 15.22 -5.09 -12.54
N GLY A 556 16.10 -4.24 -13.08
CA GLY A 556 15.70 -3.18 -13.99
C GLY A 556 15.33 -3.69 -15.38
N ARG A 557 14.24 -3.18 -15.95
CA ARG A 557 13.82 -3.43 -17.35
C ARG A 557 13.36 -2.14 -18.00
N ASN A 558 13.86 -1.88 -19.20
CA ASN A 558 13.36 -0.79 -20.03
C ASN A 558 12.15 -1.28 -20.83
N VAL A 559 11.00 -0.69 -20.57
CA VAL A 559 9.72 -1.03 -21.22
C VAL A 559 9.23 0.04 -22.21
N GLY A 560 10.14 0.86 -22.72
CA GLY A 560 9.84 1.93 -23.69
C GLY A 560 9.30 3.21 -23.04
N THR A 561 8.57 3.10 -21.95
CA THR A 561 8.16 4.23 -21.11
C THR A 561 9.27 4.69 -20.16
N GLY A 562 10.25 3.82 -19.89
CA GLY A 562 11.39 4.05 -19.02
C GLY A 562 11.82 2.76 -18.34
N VAL A 563 12.70 2.87 -17.34
CA VAL A 563 13.15 1.72 -16.55
C VAL A 563 12.24 1.58 -15.33
N ALA A 564 11.66 0.39 -15.19
CA ALA A 564 10.97 -0.04 -13.96
C ALA A 564 11.65 -1.29 -13.39
N TYR A 565 11.33 -1.63 -12.14
CA TYR A 565 12.04 -2.66 -11.40
C TYR A 565 11.07 -3.69 -10.86
N TYR A 566 11.50 -4.97 -10.84
CA TYR A 566 10.84 -6.03 -10.07
C TYR A 566 11.05 -5.79 -8.57
N ARG A 567 10.13 -6.29 -7.74
CA ARG A 567 10.31 -6.27 -6.28
C ARG A 567 11.61 -6.96 -5.88
N TYR A 568 11.80 -8.15 -6.42
CA TYR A 568 13.04 -8.94 -6.30
C TYR A 568 13.11 -9.97 -7.44
N ASN A 569 14.27 -10.54 -7.66
CA ASN A 569 14.43 -11.59 -8.65
C ASN A 569 13.72 -12.87 -8.18
N TYR A 570 13.06 -13.55 -9.13
CA TYR A 570 12.19 -14.74 -8.93
C TYR A 570 10.82 -14.45 -8.31
N ASP A 571 10.42 -13.20 -8.14
CA ASP A 571 9.09 -12.84 -7.65
C ASP A 571 7.98 -13.54 -8.46
N GLY A 572 6.94 -14.02 -7.76
CA GLY A 572 5.77 -14.68 -8.36
C GLY A 572 4.47 -13.87 -8.27
N TYR A 573 4.52 -12.62 -7.82
CA TYR A 573 3.32 -11.79 -7.62
C TYR A 573 3.01 -10.95 -8.87
N GLY A 574 2.12 -11.44 -9.71
CA GLY A 574 1.66 -10.82 -10.95
C GLY A 574 1.08 -11.84 -11.91
N GLU A 575 0.57 -11.38 -13.03
CA GLU A 575 0.03 -12.23 -14.11
C GLU A 575 1.11 -13.20 -14.63
N ASP A 576 0.68 -14.35 -15.12
CA ASP A 576 1.59 -15.28 -15.79
C ASP A 576 2.09 -14.74 -17.15
N TYR A 577 2.93 -15.49 -17.85
CA TYR A 577 3.46 -15.07 -19.16
C TYR A 577 2.41 -15.01 -20.26
N GLN A 578 1.26 -15.64 -20.09
CA GLN A 578 0.11 -15.58 -20.98
C GLN A 578 -0.86 -14.46 -20.61
N GLY A 579 -0.57 -13.71 -19.53
CA GLY A 579 -1.40 -12.65 -19.00
C GLY A 579 -2.65 -13.13 -18.27
N ALA A 580 -2.66 -14.40 -17.83
CA ALA A 580 -3.71 -14.89 -16.95
C ALA A 580 -3.59 -14.22 -15.57
N ASN A 581 -4.75 -13.97 -14.96
CA ASN A 581 -4.84 -13.31 -13.65
C ASN A 581 -4.06 -14.09 -12.60
N TRP A 582 -3.41 -13.37 -11.70
CA TRP A 582 -2.79 -13.97 -10.53
C TRP A 582 -3.86 -14.60 -9.62
N THR A 583 -3.66 -15.83 -9.23
CA THR A 583 -4.57 -16.61 -8.36
C THR A 583 -3.82 -17.28 -7.20
N GLY A 584 -2.78 -16.63 -6.69
CA GLY A 584 -1.89 -17.12 -5.65
C GLY A 584 -0.51 -17.53 -6.18
N THR A 585 -0.37 -17.69 -7.49
CA THR A 585 0.91 -17.95 -8.17
C THR A 585 0.95 -17.25 -9.52
N GLY A 586 2.14 -16.82 -9.94
CA GLY A 586 2.32 -16.10 -11.21
C GLY A 586 3.77 -15.76 -11.48
N THR A 587 3.98 -14.59 -12.07
CA THR A 587 5.29 -14.04 -12.40
C THR A 587 5.34 -12.59 -11.93
N GLY A 588 6.36 -12.20 -11.19
CA GLY A 588 6.53 -10.83 -10.74
C GLY A 588 6.54 -9.85 -11.91
N ARG A 589 5.87 -8.71 -11.74
CA ARG A 589 5.84 -7.62 -12.71
C ARG A 589 6.58 -6.41 -12.19
N LEU A 590 6.83 -5.45 -13.07
CA LEU A 590 7.59 -4.25 -12.76
C LEU A 590 6.73 -3.23 -12.00
N TRP A 591 7.32 -2.56 -11.02
CA TRP A 591 6.64 -1.60 -10.16
C TRP A 591 7.11 -0.16 -10.45
N PRO A 592 6.23 0.75 -10.87
CA PRO A 592 6.57 2.18 -11.00
C PRO A 592 7.11 2.79 -9.71
N LEU A 593 6.58 2.38 -8.56
CA LEU A 593 7.06 2.73 -7.22
C LEU A 593 8.58 2.57 -7.09
N LEU A 594 9.11 1.42 -7.51
CA LEU A 594 10.53 1.09 -7.39
C LEU A 594 11.41 1.93 -8.33
N SER A 595 10.84 2.43 -9.44
CA SER A 595 11.54 3.46 -10.25
C SER A 595 11.75 4.74 -9.42
N GLY A 596 10.76 5.13 -8.61
CA GLY A 596 10.88 6.23 -7.67
C GLY A 596 11.97 6.01 -6.63
N GLU A 597 11.94 4.86 -5.97
CA GLU A 597 12.97 4.49 -4.97
C GLU A 597 14.39 4.53 -5.54
N ARG A 598 14.59 3.96 -6.73
CA ARG A 598 15.86 4.03 -7.43
C ARG A 598 16.24 5.48 -7.81
N GLY A 599 15.24 6.31 -8.11
CA GLY A 599 15.39 7.73 -8.40
C GLY A 599 15.95 8.52 -7.21
N HIS A 600 15.45 8.28 -6.01
CA HIS A 600 16.00 8.89 -4.79
C HIS A 600 17.48 8.56 -4.60
N LEU A 601 17.86 7.30 -4.79
CA LEU A 601 19.26 6.90 -4.69
C LEU A 601 20.12 7.59 -5.75
N ALA A 602 19.61 7.76 -6.98
CA ALA A 602 20.29 8.49 -8.03
C ALA A 602 20.54 9.95 -7.65
N VAL A 603 19.51 10.65 -7.12
CA VAL A 603 19.62 12.03 -6.67
C VAL A 603 20.68 12.17 -5.57
N LEU A 604 20.59 11.32 -4.56
CA LEU A 604 21.52 11.35 -3.42
C LEU A 604 22.96 11.00 -3.83
N ALA A 605 23.14 10.21 -4.90
CA ALA A 605 24.45 9.93 -5.49
C ALA A 605 24.94 11.03 -6.46
N GLY A 606 24.28 12.20 -6.51
CA GLY A 606 24.69 13.35 -7.31
C GLY A 606 24.19 13.36 -8.76
N GLN A 607 23.27 12.48 -9.12
CA GLN A 607 22.56 12.50 -10.41
C GLN A 607 21.27 13.32 -10.26
N ASP A 608 20.56 13.57 -11.36
CA ASP A 608 19.36 14.43 -11.32
C ASP A 608 18.05 13.66 -11.04
N GLY A 609 18.04 12.33 -11.12
CA GLY A 609 16.85 11.49 -10.96
C GLY A 609 15.74 11.72 -12.00
N LEU A 610 16.00 12.50 -13.03
CA LEU A 610 15.01 12.86 -14.06
C LEU A 610 14.56 11.66 -14.88
N THR A 611 15.46 10.72 -15.15
CA THR A 611 15.16 9.49 -15.88
C THR A 611 14.06 8.69 -15.19
N GLN A 612 14.19 8.50 -13.88
CA GLN A 612 13.23 7.73 -13.07
C GLN A 612 11.91 8.48 -12.91
N LEU A 613 11.96 9.78 -12.64
CA LEU A 613 10.76 10.63 -12.58
C LEU A 613 9.99 10.56 -13.91
N THR A 614 10.68 10.69 -15.04
CA THR A 614 10.07 10.64 -16.37
C THR A 614 9.49 9.26 -16.67
N ALA A 615 10.15 8.19 -16.21
CA ALA A 615 9.63 6.84 -16.33
C ALA A 615 8.30 6.67 -15.58
N MET A 616 8.23 7.10 -14.30
CA MET A 616 6.98 7.08 -13.54
C MET A 616 5.87 7.87 -14.23
N LEU A 617 6.17 9.09 -14.72
CA LEU A 617 5.18 9.92 -15.44
C LEU A 617 4.61 9.23 -16.67
N LYS A 618 5.42 8.46 -17.40
CA LYS A 618 5.00 7.75 -18.62
C LYS A 618 4.29 6.43 -18.35
N MET A 619 4.47 5.84 -17.16
CA MET A 619 3.78 4.62 -16.74
C MET A 619 2.37 4.88 -16.20
N ARG A 620 1.97 6.16 -16.04
CA ARG A 620 0.60 6.51 -15.66
C ARG A 620 -0.39 6.08 -16.75
N THR A 621 -1.61 5.77 -16.33
CA THR A 621 -2.72 5.60 -17.27
C THR A 621 -2.98 6.88 -18.07
N PRO A 622 -3.73 6.84 -19.18
CA PRO A 622 -4.14 8.05 -19.89
C PRO A 622 -4.92 9.04 -19.00
N SER A 623 -5.60 8.59 -17.98
CA SER A 623 -6.27 9.42 -16.97
C SER A 623 -5.34 9.88 -15.83
N GLY A 624 -4.06 9.50 -15.85
CA GLY A 624 -3.03 10.00 -14.95
C GLY A 624 -2.81 9.18 -13.68
N LEU A 625 -3.44 8.02 -13.53
CA LEU A 625 -3.28 7.15 -12.36
C LEU A 625 -2.03 6.29 -12.47
N LEU A 626 -1.29 6.14 -11.37
CA LEU A 626 -0.13 5.23 -11.27
C LEU A 626 -0.59 3.84 -10.83
N PRO A 627 -0.25 2.81 -11.61
CA PRO A 627 -0.53 1.44 -11.23
C PRO A 627 0.48 0.91 -10.21
N GLU A 628 0.12 -0.16 -9.54
CA GLU A 628 1.04 -0.99 -8.79
C GLU A 628 2.08 -1.63 -9.72
N GLN A 629 1.61 -2.28 -10.80
CA GLN A 629 2.46 -3.03 -11.72
C GLN A 629 2.23 -2.62 -13.17
N VAL A 630 3.29 -2.71 -13.96
CA VAL A 630 3.27 -2.52 -15.41
C VAL A 630 3.74 -3.78 -16.13
N TRP A 631 3.16 -4.02 -17.30
CA TRP A 631 3.45 -5.17 -18.15
C TRP A 631 4.84 -5.07 -18.79
N ASP A 632 5.63 -6.12 -18.70
CA ASP A 632 7.03 -6.20 -19.13
C ASP A 632 7.26 -7.07 -20.35
N GLN A 633 6.22 -7.70 -20.88
CA GLN A 633 6.29 -8.58 -22.04
C GLN A 633 5.70 -7.90 -23.30
N PRO A 634 5.83 -8.50 -24.51
CA PRO A 634 5.16 -8.01 -25.69
C PRO A 634 3.65 -7.85 -25.48
N PRO A 635 3.00 -6.89 -26.16
CA PRO A 635 1.58 -6.66 -26.04
C PRO A 635 0.75 -7.90 -26.36
N LEU A 636 -0.27 -8.16 -25.55
CA LEU A 636 -1.22 -9.24 -25.78
C LEU A 636 -2.62 -8.89 -25.21
N THR A 637 -3.65 -9.59 -25.69
CA THR A 637 -5.00 -9.49 -25.14
C THR A 637 -5.39 -10.88 -24.64
N PRO A 638 -5.16 -11.16 -23.36
CA PRO A 638 -5.44 -12.45 -22.76
C PRO A 638 -6.94 -12.58 -22.42
N HIS A 639 -7.40 -13.79 -22.14
CA HIS A 639 -8.71 -14.02 -21.53
C HIS A 639 -8.64 -13.78 -20.02
N ASN A 640 -8.59 -12.52 -19.60
CA ASN A 640 -8.39 -12.10 -18.22
C ASN A 640 -9.60 -11.35 -17.61
N GLY A 641 -10.74 -11.41 -18.28
CA GLY A 641 -11.98 -10.76 -17.85
C GLY A 641 -12.98 -10.63 -19.00
N ILE A 642 -14.13 -10.05 -18.69
CA ILE A 642 -15.17 -9.72 -19.69
C ILE A 642 -15.49 -8.22 -19.56
N PRO A 643 -15.04 -7.37 -20.54
CA PRO A 643 -14.16 -7.70 -21.68
C PRO A 643 -12.74 -8.02 -21.26
N SER A 644 -12.03 -8.74 -22.11
CA SER A 644 -10.58 -8.93 -21.93
C SER A 644 -9.85 -7.60 -22.04
N LEU A 645 -8.97 -7.31 -21.07
CA LEU A 645 -8.22 -6.07 -21.03
C LEU A 645 -6.84 -6.28 -21.66
N PRO A 646 -6.44 -5.43 -22.62
CA PRO A 646 -5.14 -5.55 -23.25
C PRO A 646 -4.02 -5.21 -22.25
N LEU A 647 -2.94 -5.99 -22.33
CA LEU A 647 -1.69 -5.76 -21.62
C LEU A 647 -0.68 -5.22 -22.63
N ASN A 648 -0.23 -3.98 -22.42
CA ASN A 648 0.72 -3.30 -23.30
C ASN A 648 2.01 -3.02 -22.53
N THR A 649 3.16 -3.25 -23.17
CA THR A 649 4.46 -3.05 -22.57
C THR A 649 4.60 -1.67 -21.94
N GLY A 650 4.97 -1.59 -20.67
CA GLY A 650 5.13 -0.35 -19.90
C GLY A 650 3.81 0.29 -19.45
N GLN A 651 2.68 -0.34 -19.71
CA GLN A 651 1.37 0.11 -19.24
C GLN A 651 0.86 -0.81 -18.13
N ARG A 652 -0.16 -0.34 -17.40
CA ARG A 652 -0.76 -1.07 -16.29
C ARG A 652 -1.06 -2.53 -16.62
N THR A 653 -0.96 -3.38 -15.63
CA THR A 653 -1.52 -4.73 -15.63
C THR A 653 -2.94 -4.72 -15.04
N LEU A 654 -3.44 -5.88 -14.54
CA LEU A 654 -4.70 -5.97 -13.82
C LEU A 654 -4.51 -5.87 -12.29
N SER A 655 -3.30 -5.55 -11.84
CA SER A 655 -3.00 -5.21 -10.45
C SER A 655 -3.70 -3.92 -10.02
N ALA A 656 -3.50 -3.50 -8.78
CA ALA A 656 -4.10 -2.29 -8.26
C ALA A 656 -3.76 -1.06 -9.13
N THR A 657 -4.79 -0.32 -9.53
CA THR A 657 -4.68 0.98 -10.17
C THR A 657 -5.84 1.86 -9.72
N PRO A 658 -5.58 2.97 -9.01
CA PRO A 658 -4.25 3.43 -8.56
C PRO A 658 -3.71 2.63 -7.38
N LEU A 659 -2.38 2.70 -7.19
CA LEU A 659 -1.72 2.41 -5.92
C LEU A 659 -1.35 3.74 -5.25
N ALA A 660 -1.87 4.01 -4.06
CA ALA A 660 -1.62 5.28 -3.35
C ALA A 660 -0.12 5.48 -3.06
N TRP A 661 0.58 4.44 -2.63
CA TRP A 661 2.03 4.49 -2.39
C TRP A 661 2.83 4.87 -3.66
N ALA A 662 2.44 4.42 -4.85
CA ALA A 662 3.10 4.83 -6.10
C ALA A 662 2.93 6.33 -6.38
N HIS A 663 1.74 6.89 -6.09
CA HIS A 663 1.50 8.34 -6.20
C HIS A 663 2.28 9.13 -5.15
N SER A 664 2.40 8.63 -3.92
CA SER A 664 3.21 9.26 -2.88
C SER A 664 4.69 9.31 -3.27
N GLU A 665 5.19 8.22 -3.86
CA GLU A 665 6.59 8.12 -4.28
C GLU A 665 6.93 9.09 -5.42
N LEU A 666 6.00 9.31 -6.37
CA LEU A 666 6.17 10.34 -7.40
C LEU A 666 6.33 11.75 -6.79
N ILE A 667 5.49 12.09 -5.81
CA ILE A 667 5.58 13.37 -5.10
C ILE A 667 6.92 13.46 -4.36
N LYS A 668 7.27 12.45 -3.58
CA LYS A 668 8.50 12.43 -2.78
C LYS A 668 9.76 12.52 -3.66
N LEU A 669 9.79 11.81 -4.80
CA LEU A 669 10.93 11.91 -5.73
C LEU A 669 11.05 13.32 -6.31
N ALA A 670 9.94 13.96 -6.70
CA ALA A 670 9.98 15.33 -7.22
C ALA A 670 10.53 16.31 -6.14
N TRP A 671 10.11 16.16 -4.88
CA TRP A 671 10.64 16.95 -3.78
C TRP A 671 12.13 16.67 -3.51
N THR A 672 12.55 15.41 -3.53
CA THR A 672 13.97 15.04 -3.32
C THR A 672 14.86 15.61 -4.43
N ARG A 673 14.40 15.62 -5.67
CA ARG A 673 15.12 16.26 -6.78
C ARG A 673 15.30 17.77 -6.56
N ALA A 674 14.25 18.43 -6.08
CA ALA A 674 14.27 19.87 -5.84
C ALA A 674 15.10 20.28 -4.60
N THR A 675 15.07 19.48 -3.55
CA THR A 675 15.63 19.85 -2.24
C THR A 675 16.89 19.07 -1.87
N GLN A 676 17.22 18.02 -2.59
CA GLN A 676 18.27 17.04 -2.26
C GLN A 676 18.05 16.33 -0.92
N THR A 677 16.83 16.38 -0.38
CA THR A 677 16.46 15.81 0.92
C THR A 677 15.23 14.94 0.78
N PRO A 678 15.31 13.64 1.01
CA PRO A 678 14.15 12.73 1.03
C PRO A 678 13.15 13.07 2.14
N ALA A 679 11.92 12.67 1.93
CA ALA A 679 10.82 12.86 2.90
C ALA A 679 11.12 12.17 4.23
N GLU A 680 11.66 10.97 4.18
CA GLU A 680 11.96 10.09 5.30
C GLU A 680 13.24 10.49 6.06
N GLN A 681 14.03 11.43 5.52
CA GLN A 681 15.21 11.93 6.21
C GLN A 681 14.79 12.85 7.36
N LEU A 682 15.12 12.44 8.57
CA LEU A 682 14.78 13.15 9.80
C LEU A 682 16.00 13.88 10.37
N THR A 683 15.75 15.05 10.94
CA THR A 683 16.82 15.92 11.50
C THR A 683 17.66 15.21 12.55
N GLU A 684 17.04 14.47 13.48
CA GLU A 684 17.77 13.79 14.56
C GLU A 684 18.62 12.63 14.03
N VAL A 685 18.12 11.88 13.04
CA VAL A 685 18.84 10.76 12.42
C VAL A 685 20.05 11.25 11.65
N THR A 686 19.86 12.28 10.83
CA THR A 686 20.94 12.90 10.06
C THR A 686 22.01 13.49 10.98
N ARG A 687 21.61 14.20 12.05
CA ARG A 687 22.53 14.75 13.02
C ARG A 687 23.39 13.67 13.69
N ARG A 688 22.81 12.48 13.93
CA ARG A 688 23.51 11.39 14.60
C ARG A 688 24.47 10.63 13.70
N TYR A 689 24.09 10.38 12.44
CA TYR A 689 24.81 9.45 11.57
C TYR A 689 25.51 10.09 10.36
N SER A 690 25.22 11.37 10.01
CA SER A 690 26.00 12.02 8.97
C SER A 690 27.40 12.39 9.49
N GLY A 691 28.42 12.02 8.75
CA GLY A 691 29.83 12.22 9.11
C GLY A 691 30.43 11.00 9.81
N GLN A 692 30.77 11.11 11.07
CA GLN A 692 31.26 9.99 11.89
C GLN A 692 30.13 9.46 12.78
N PRO A 693 29.56 8.28 12.50
CA PRO A 693 28.61 7.65 13.41
C PRO A 693 29.21 7.45 14.81
N PRO A 694 28.39 7.51 15.87
CA PRO A 694 28.84 7.19 17.20
C PRO A 694 29.46 5.80 17.26
N SER A 695 30.60 5.66 17.95
CA SER A 695 31.15 4.34 18.25
C SER A 695 30.54 3.86 19.56
N PRO A 696 29.80 2.77 19.58
CA PRO A 696 29.19 2.24 20.80
C PRO A 696 30.25 1.94 21.87
N SER A 697 30.04 2.41 23.10
CA SER A 697 30.83 2.00 24.26
C SER A 697 30.34 0.71 24.91
N THR A 698 29.15 0.28 24.52
CA THR A 698 28.45 -0.90 25.04
C THR A 698 27.94 -1.76 23.90
N SER A 699 28.10 -3.05 23.98
CA SER A 699 27.51 -4.03 23.08
C SER A 699 26.37 -4.76 23.77
N TYR A 700 25.25 -4.96 23.06
CA TYR A 700 24.04 -5.62 23.59
C TYR A 700 23.88 -6.99 22.92
N TRP A 701 23.94 -8.03 23.73
CA TRP A 701 23.81 -9.40 23.28
C TRP A 701 22.42 -9.94 23.63
N ARG A 702 21.74 -10.51 22.62
CA ARG A 702 20.48 -11.23 22.75
C ARG A 702 20.58 -12.58 22.06
N ILE A 703 19.82 -13.57 22.55
CA ILE A 703 19.74 -14.87 21.91
C ILE A 703 19.12 -14.82 20.50
N THR A 704 18.28 -13.84 20.24
CA THR A 704 17.66 -13.63 18.92
C THR A 704 18.62 -13.03 17.88
N VAL A 705 19.64 -12.32 18.32
CA VAL A 705 20.67 -11.68 17.48
C VAL A 705 22.06 -11.80 18.13
N PRO A 706 22.53 -13.01 18.34
CA PRO A 706 23.80 -13.28 19.02
C PRO A 706 24.99 -12.76 18.20
N PHE A 707 26.09 -12.56 18.87
CA PHE A 707 27.41 -12.39 18.26
C PHE A 707 28.43 -13.21 19.00
N SER A 708 29.50 -13.63 18.30
CA SER A 708 30.54 -14.49 18.84
C SER A 708 31.84 -13.73 19.18
N ALA A 709 31.91 -12.42 18.92
CA ALA A 709 33.07 -11.61 19.17
C ALA A 709 32.68 -10.24 19.74
N LEU A 710 33.36 -9.78 20.80
CA LEU A 710 33.18 -8.47 21.43
C LEU A 710 34.40 -7.59 21.14
N PRO A 711 34.21 -6.37 20.60
CA PRO A 711 35.29 -5.42 20.44
C PRO A 711 35.93 -5.04 21.78
N ALA A 712 37.28 -4.91 21.79
CA ALA A 712 38.02 -4.57 23.00
C ALA A 712 37.59 -3.22 23.59
N GLY A 713 37.51 -3.15 24.90
CA GLY A 713 37.22 -1.92 25.66
C GLY A 713 35.74 -1.53 25.74
N ARG A 714 34.82 -2.43 25.32
CA ARG A 714 33.40 -2.25 25.48
C ARG A 714 32.82 -2.96 26.67
N ASP A 715 31.85 -2.35 27.27
CA ASP A 715 30.94 -3.02 28.18
C ASP A 715 30.06 -4.02 27.37
N LEU A 716 29.71 -5.12 28.02
CA LEU A 716 28.77 -6.10 27.46
C LEU A 716 27.50 -6.15 28.30
N VAL A 717 26.36 -5.91 27.69
CA VAL A 717 25.06 -6.17 28.31
C VAL A 717 24.47 -7.43 27.69
N ILE A 718 24.24 -8.44 28.53
CA ILE A 718 23.46 -9.62 28.14
C ILE A 718 22.02 -9.35 28.58
N GLU A 719 21.09 -9.35 27.65
CA GLU A 719 19.72 -8.91 27.91
C GLU A 719 18.66 -9.94 27.49
N ASP A 720 17.52 -9.84 28.15
CA ASP A 720 16.33 -10.64 27.92
C ASP A 720 15.07 -9.84 28.27
N THR A 721 13.92 -10.29 27.83
CA THR A 721 12.59 -9.77 28.20
C THR A 721 12.12 -10.28 29.57
N GLN A 722 12.80 -11.26 30.15
CA GLN A 722 12.49 -11.84 31.47
C GLN A 722 13.65 -11.66 32.42
N PRO A 723 13.41 -11.52 33.72
CA PRO A 723 14.46 -11.56 34.73
C PRO A 723 15.23 -12.89 34.71
N PHE A 724 16.54 -12.84 34.81
CA PHE A 724 17.40 -14.01 34.80
C PHE A 724 18.63 -13.82 35.70
N THR A 725 19.26 -14.94 36.08
CA THR A 725 20.61 -14.96 36.65
C THR A 725 21.58 -15.38 35.54
N LEU A 726 22.61 -14.59 35.27
CA LEU A 726 23.70 -14.92 34.38
C LEU A 726 24.75 -15.74 35.14
N HIS A 727 24.92 -16.99 34.74
CA HIS A 727 26.06 -17.82 35.19
C HIS A 727 27.17 -17.72 34.16
N TYR A 728 28.30 -17.16 34.52
CA TYR A 728 29.37 -16.88 33.56
C TYR A 728 30.76 -17.21 34.12
N GLY A 729 31.73 -17.37 33.21
CA GLY A 729 33.13 -17.61 33.53
C GLY A 729 34.02 -17.41 32.32
N PHE A 730 35.33 -17.47 32.48
CA PHE A 730 36.29 -17.19 31.40
C PHE A 730 37.07 -18.46 31.04
N GLY A 731 37.75 -18.42 29.90
CA GLY A 731 38.61 -19.49 29.37
C GLY A 731 37.94 -20.41 28.36
N GLU A 732 38.45 -21.65 28.26
CA GLU A 732 37.98 -22.58 27.22
C GLU A 732 36.56 -23.11 27.54
N PRO A 733 35.72 -23.33 26.47
CA PRO A 733 34.43 -23.98 26.66
C PRO A 733 34.56 -25.30 27.38
N GLY A 734 33.77 -25.51 28.44
CA GLY A 734 33.83 -26.72 29.29
C GLY A 734 34.88 -26.70 30.38
N ASN A 735 35.76 -25.68 30.44
CA ASN A 735 36.73 -25.51 31.54
C ASN A 735 36.80 -24.03 31.98
N TRP A 736 35.73 -23.58 32.61
CA TRP A 736 35.56 -22.16 32.99
C TRP A 736 36.36 -21.83 34.27
N THR A 737 36.99 -20.68 34.28
CA THR A 737 37.66 -20.09 35.43
C THR A 737 36.97 -18.81 35.87
N GLY A 738 37.13 -18.42 37.11
CA GLY A 738 36.48 -17.19 37.62
C GLY A 738 34.95 -17.23 37.52
N VAL A 739 34.34 -18.39 37.74
CA VAL A 739 32.89 -18.58 37.62
C VAL A 739 32.15 -17.73 38.64
N SER A 740 31.12 -17.03 38.18
CA SER A 740 30.31 -16.14 39.02
C SER A 740 28.84 -16.16 38.52
N ASP A 741 27.94 -15.79 39.43
CA ASP A 741 26.53 -15.55 39.15
C ASP A 741 26.25 -14.06 39.33
N ALA A 742 25.42 -13.50 38.42
CA ALA A 742 24.92 -12.13 38.51
C ALA A 742 23.45 -12.08 38.14
N ASP A 743 22.64 -11.50 39.01
CA ASP A 743 21.21 -11.29 38.70
C ASP A 743 21.04 -10.10 37.75
N SER A 744 20.07 -10.20 36.84
CA SER A 744 19.76 -9.13 35.89
C SER A 744 19.05 -7.97 36.60
N ASP A 745 19.44 -6.76 36.24
CA ASP A 745 18.77 -5.53 36.62
C ASP A 745 17.65 -5.17 35.61
N PRO A 746 16.58 -4.48 36.07
CA PRO A 746 15.59 -3.92 35.16
C PRO A 746 16.20 -2.86 34.24
N LEU A 747 15.90 -2.95 32.97
CA LEU A 747 16.20 -1.96 31.94
C LEU A 747 14.90 -1.27 31.47
N PRO A 748 14.96 -0.14 30.74
CA PRO A 748 13.76 0.46 30.16
C PRO A 748 13.01 -0.51 29.24
N PHE A 749 11.69 -0.25 29.05
CA PHE A 749 10.81 -1.01 28.16
C PHE A 749 10.62 -2.48 28.57
N ASP A 750 10.60 -2.76 29.87
CA ASP A 750 10.42 -4.11 30.42
C ASP A 750 11.52 -5.11 29.99
N MET A 751 12.70 -4.59 29.71
CA MET A 751 13.88 -5.42 29.48
C MET A 751 14.62 -5.67 30.81
N HIS A 752 15.45 -6.71 30.80
CA HIS A 752 16.35 -7.07 31.89
C HIS A 752 17.75 -7.32 31.36
N GLY A 753 18.79 -6.94 32.09
CA GLY A 753 20.15 -7.11 31.61
C GLY A 753 21.18 -7.25 32.70
N VAL A 754 22.23 -8.02 32.41
CA VAL A 754 23.45 -8.09 33.21
C VAL A 754 24.56 -7.34 32.48
N THR A 755 25.13 -6.33 33.10
CA THR A 755 26.24 -5.55 32.54
C THR A 755 27.57 -6.10 33.05
N LEU A 756 28.41 -6.55 32.13
CA LEU A 756 29.81 -6.90 32.39
C LEU A 756 30.69 -5.73 31.88
N ALA A 757 31.27 -5.01 32.82
CA ALA A 757 32.10 -3.85 32.50
C ALA A 757 33.35 -4.26 31.71
N ALA A 758 33.82 -3.39 30.82
CA ALA A 758 35.02 -3.60 30.01
C ALA A 758 36.25 -3.95 30.88
N ALA A 759 36.33 -3.36 32.09
CA ALA A 759 37.39 -3.69 33.05
C ALA A 759 37.36 -5.14 33.55
N THR A 760 36.18 -5.72 33.71
CA THR A 760 36.00 -7.13 34.09
C THR A 760 36.40 -8.09 32.97
N LEU A 761 36.18 -7.66 31.72
CA LEU A 761 36.48 -8.45 30.52
C LEU A 761 37.97 -8.29 30.08
N ALA A 762 38.65 -7.29 30.57
CA ALA A 762 40.00 -6.99 30.16
C ALA A 762 40.98 -8.12 30.52
N GLY A 763 41.85 -8.47 29.56
CA GLY A 763 42.83 -9.55 29.74
C GLY A 763 42.28 -10.97 29.68
N GLN A 764 41.01 -11.13 29.38
CA GLN A 764 40.38 -12.43 29.14
C GLN A 764 40.28 -12.69 27.64
N ASP A 765 40.42 -13.94 27.21
CA ASP A 765 40.31 -14.32 25.79
C ASP A 765 38.86 -14.65 25.41
N ARG A 766 38.11 -15.25 26.33
CA ARG A 766 36.72 -15.71 26.07
C ARG A 766 35.88 -15.56 27.32
N LEU A 767 34.61 -15.17 27.08
CA LEU A 767 33.51 -15.21 28.02
C LEU A 767 32.62 -16.39 27.66
N ASN A 768 32.35 -17.25 28.64
CA ASN A 768 31.34 -18.29 28.52
C ASN A 768 30.21 -17.99 29.49
N PHE A 769 28.95 -18.22 29.10
CA PHE A 769 27.82 -17.94 29.94
C PHE A 769 26.60 -18.76 29.60
N ILE A 770 25.70 -18.87 30.56
CA ILE A 770 24.35 -19.42 30.39
C ILE A 770 23.38 -18.62 31.28
N ARG A 771 22.16 -18.43 30.83
CA ARG A 771 21.11 -17.79 31.62
C ARG A 771 20.33 -18.82 32.41
N ARG A 772 19.83 -18.43 33.57
CA ARG A 772 19.00 -19.25 34.45
C ARG A 772 17.77 -18.45 34.86
N TYR A 773 16.61 -19.00 34.63
CA TYR A 773 15.30 -18.41 34.94
C TYR A 773 14.75 -19.12 36.19
N GLY A 774 14.94 -18.50 37.38
CA GLY A 774 14.67 -19.13 38.65
C GLY A 774 15.53 -20.38 38.84
N THR A 775 14.93 -21.58 38.79
CA THR A 775 15.65 -22.86 38.88
C THR A 775 15.94 -23.53 37.53
N THR A 776 15.46 -22.95 36.42
CA THR A 776 15.52 -23.56 35.07
C THR A 776 16.65 -22.94 34.27
N TRP A 777 17.52 -23.77 33.75
CA TRP A 777 18.57 -23.33 32.82
C TRP A 777 18.02 -23.07 31.41
N ASP A 778 18.63 -22.08 30.73
CA ASP A 778 18.29 -21.76 29.35
C ASP A 778 18.49 -22.99 28.44
N PRO A 779 17.46 -23.43 27.69
CA PRO A 779 17.57 -24.58 26.81
C PRO A 779 18.56 -24.38 25.64
N ASN A 780 18.95 -23.16 25.36
CA ASN A 780 19.92 -22.83 24.29
C ASN A 780 21.38 -23.09 24.64
N HIS A 781 21.62 -23.74 25.76
CA HIS A 781 22.96 -24.17 26.24
C HIS A 781 23.93 -23.00 26.47
N ASN A 782 25.20 -23.36 26.71
CA ASN A 782 26.27 -22.40 26.96
C ASN A 782 26.59 -21.56 25.71
N GLN A 783 26.71 -20.27 25.90
CA GLN A 783 27.16 -19.33 24.90
C GLN A 783 28.63 -18.98 25.12
N THR A 784 29.35 -18.66 24.04
CA THR A 784 30.75 -18.24 24.10
C THR A 784 30.97 -17.00 23.24
N ILE A 785 31.59 -15.99 23.79
CA ILE A 785 32.01 -14.77 23.09
C ILE A 785 33.53 -14.65 23.20
N GLY A 786 34.20 -14.49 22.06
CA GLY A 786 35.61 -14.14 21.99
C GLY A 786 35.82 -12.68 22.42
N LEU A 787 36.74 -12.42 23.29
CA LEU A 787 37.08 -11.10 23.78
C LEU A 787 38.36 -10.58 23.08
N GLN A 788 38.52 -9.24 23.05
CA GLN A 788 39.72 -8.58 22.48
C GLN A 788 39.92 -8.80 20.95
N GLN A 789 38.87 -9.01 20.20
CA GLN A 789 38.92 -9.02 18.75
C GLN A 789 38.71 -7.64 18.13
N ALA A 790 39.24 -7.43 16.92
CA ALA A 790 39.01 -6.19 16.18
C ALA A 790 37.49 -5.94 15.98
N PRO A 791 37.06 -4.68 15.99
CA PRO A 791 35.65 -4.36 15.70
C PRO A 791 35.20 -4.97 14.37
N PRO A 792 33.89 -5.26 14.19
CA PRO A 792 33.33 -5.72 12.92
C PRO A 792 33.80 -4.83 11.78
N ARG A 793 33.96 -5.40 10.59
CA ARG A 793 34.39 -4.65 9.39
C ARG A 793 33.37 -3.53 9.15
N GLN A 794 33.65 -2.34 9.61
CA GLN A 794 32.97 -1.16 9.08
C GLN A 794 33.40 -1.04 7.62
N LEU A 795 32.44 -0.98 6.71
CA LEU A 795 32.69 -0.55 5.33
C LEU A 795 33.32 0.84 5.42
N ARG A 796 34.64 0.92 5.25
CA ARG A 796 35.39 2.18 5.42
C ARG A 796 34.80 3.19 4.45
N GLN A 797 34.36 4.32 4.96
CA GLN A 797 34.06 5.52 4.19
C GLN A 797 35.39 6.04 3.61
N HIS A 798 35.86 5.44 2.54
CA HIS A 798 36.94 6.06 1.77
C HIS A 798 36.32 7.20 0.97
N SER A 799 36.41 8.42 1.49
CA SER A 799 36.30 9.61 0.67
C SER A 799 37.36 9.54 -0.42
N SER A 800 36.97 9.32 -1.65
CA SER A 800 37.83 9.59 -2.81
C SER A 800 37.98 11.11 -2.93
N GLN A 801 38.95 11.69 -2.23
CA GLN A 801 39.61 12.91 -2.69
C GLN A 801 40.49 12.51 -3.86
N GLY A 802 40.01 12.72 -5.06
CA GLY A 802 40.78 12.50 -6.25
C GLY A 802 39.97 12.98 -7.45
N GLY A 803 40.16 14.23 -7.86
CA GLY A 803 39.56 14.79 -9.04
C GLY A 803 39.99 14.05 -10.32
N TRP A 804 39.03 13.92 -11.21
CA TRP A 804 39.11 14.13 -12.67
C TRP A 804 37.71 14.46 -13.17
#